data_783352000bcaecbf234fe404a501bf04
#
_entry.id   783352000bcaecbf234fe404a501bf04
#
_cell.length_a   1.000
_cell.length_b   1.000
_cell.length_c   1.000
_cell.angle_alpha   90.00
_cell.angle_beta   90.00
_cell.angle_gamma   90.00
#
_symmetry.space_group_name_H-M   'P 1'
#
loop_
_entity.id
_entity.type
_entity.pdbx_description
1 polymer ?
#
loop_
_entity_poly.entity_id
_entity_poly.type
_entity_poly.pdbx_seq_one_letter_code
_entity_poly.pdbx_strand_id
1 'polypeptide(L)'
;MNKNFQKFLSVLVFVVLTKYSIFALNPTVSFNKGKECQNQEDWYGAIENYTTALQGNPSYGEAYFKLAECFYAIDEYELAITNLYSASKLIKNRPDIINLRGFCYIGLGKLSEANEIFLSVLKDFPNDVDARFGLAELNILNGRISGAEKEYKQALSRQNTNKKALLSLALVSDELGNFVAANNYINQALKYHSGNPEVYYFAAYLAVKQGNLEQGESRIRTAIHLQSDLDKAYKLLADILYKSNRFEECIEICKYRITLDRELSSAWFLRGLASKSLNRYEDAISYWQTGLSIDPNDEIMRSALELLALEYTDIEDPRREEWALFHIEKAKDYEKKFYSVQARYEYQRALRINPLNQEARIAYAELLLSDGFKESYLSQLQFISDQGEATQKILDTIEGYNSLLSNTLSVKWNINPFYLDKKRWNLGLYASEGKTELIHMDGTKIALDFIGDLFVSSNTINANVDSKNVYNFTAAFADARKKGYDYFCILDFTESEREVSGKISMYSGRNGNLVSSWDVYRTGNDRFVSALRYFVTKIESSLPTYGEILNRKNSEILVDIGKKDGLENEDTTEWIVVKKGAIKTADVGIGITFLESDILGYYSVEEIGEEMSSGTISIKGFYDKINVGDYIIPVDTVTPVEESLENKENTEKEVSADSKVREPVLLELLRNIKN
;
A
#
# COMPACT_ATOMS: atom_id res chain seq x y z
N MET A 1 -18.32 30.58 55.84
CA MET A 1 -18.52 29.12 55.82
C MET A 1 -17.95 28.55 57.12
N ASN A 2 -18.79 27.89 57.93
CA ASN A 2 -18.56 27.63 59.31
C ASN A 2 -17.51 26.52 59.54
N LYS A 3 -16.45 26.75 60.34
CA LYS A 3 -15.37 25.78 60.65
C LYS A 3 -15.88 24.40 61.10
N ASN A 4 -17.09 24.34 61.68
CA ASN A 4 -17.72 23.10 62.06
C ASN A 4 -18.29 22.32 60.89
N PHE A 5 -18.66 22.97 59.77
CA PHE A 5 -19.12 22.32 58.54
C PHE A 5 -17.95 21.69 57.78
N GLN A 6 -16.78 22.35 57.75
CA GLN A 6 -15.57 21.78 57.17
C GLN A 6 -15.05 20.54 57.97
N LYS A 7 -15.12 20.57 59.27
CA LYS A 7 -14.79 19.37 60.08
C LYS A 7 -15.81 18.23 59.89
N PHE A 8 -17.08 18.55 59.73
CA PHE A 8 -18.10 17.54 59.45
C PHE A 8 -17.94 16.95 58.04
N LEU A 9 -17.60 17.76 57.05
CA LEU A 9 -17.31 17.33 55.69
C LEU A 9 -16.03 16.47 55.63
N SER A 10 -14.96 16.86 56.35
CA SER A 10 -13.71 16.06 56.39
C SER A 10 -13.89 14.72 57.12
N VAL A 11 -14.74 14.66 58.17
CA VAL A 11 -15.08 13.41 58.87
C VAL A 11 -15.99 12.54 58.01
N LEU A 12 -16.95 13.15 57.26
CA LEU A 12 -17.82 12.41 56.33
C LEU A 12 -17.04 11.84 55.14
N VAL A 13 -16.09 12.59 54.59
CA VAL A 13 -15.16 12.13 53.51
C VAL A 13 -14.25 11.02 54.03
N PHE A 14 -13.74 11.13 55.28
CA PHE A 14 -12.90 10.11 55.88
C PHE A 14 -13.72 8.82 56.23
N VAL A 15 -14.97 8.95 56.67
CA VAL A 15 -15.88 7.80 56.93
C VAL A 15 -16.35 7.16 55.61
N VAL A 16 -16.55 7.93 54.55
CA VAL A 16 -16.87 7.39 53.22
C VAL A 16 -15.64 6.68 52.62
N LEU A 17 -14.45 7.26 52.77
CA LEU A 17 -13.19 6.61 52.30
C LEU A 17 -12.85 5.34 53.13
N THR A 18 -13.21 5.28 54.43
CA THR A 18 -12.99 4.08 55.26
C THR A 18 -14.04 2.99 55.03
N LYS A 19 -15.23 3.31 54.51
CA LYS A 19 -16.24 2.30 54.16
C LYS A 19 -16.00 1.62 52.81
N TYR A 20 -15.15 2.20 51.93
CA TYR A 20 -14.71 1.54 50.68
C TYR A 20 -13.45 0.67 50.85
N SER A 21 -12.92 0.55 52.07
CA SER A 21 -11.60 -0.08 52.27
C SER A 21 -11.62 -1.41 53.03
N ILE A 22 -12.73 -2.12 53.18
CA ILE A 22 -12.71 -3.45 53.78
C ILE A 22 -13.63 -4.44 53.01
N PHE A 23 -13.48 -4.54 51.73
CA PHE A 23 -13.47 -5.86 51.13
C PHE A 23 -12.00 -6.26 51.08
N ALA A 24 -11.59 -7.20 51.89
CA ALA A 24 -10.27 -7.79 51.79
C ALA A 24 -10.15 -8.34 50.37
N LEU A 25 -9.44 -7.57 49.48
CA LEU A 25 -9.09 -8.00 48.13
C LEU A 25 -8.38 -9.34 48.28
N ASN A 26 -9.08 -10.45 47.98
CA ASN A 26 -8.43 -11.74 47.98
C ASN A 26 -7.55 -11.84 46.71
N PRO A 27 -6.23 -11.71 46.84
CA PRO A 27 -5.34 -11.68 45.66
C PRO A 27 -5.49 -12.87 44.73
N THR A 28 -5.81 -14.04 45.32
CA THR A 28 -6.02 -15.28 44.57
C THR A 28 -7.30 -15.24 43.73
N VAL A 29 -8.37 -14.64 44.25
CA VAL A 29 -9.63 -14.51 43.49
C VAL A 29 -9.46 -13.58 42.32
N SER A 30 -8.83 -12.42 42.53
CA SER A 30 -8.52 -11.47 41.44
C SER A 30 -7.57 -12.09 40.43
N PHE A 31 -6.54 -12.81 40.86
CA PHE A 31 -5.62 -13.51 39.97
C PHE A 31 -6.35 -14.55 39.09
N ASN A 32 -7.27 -15.34 39.65
CA ASN A 32 -8.03 -16.34 38.90
C ASN A 32 -8.97 -15.69 37.89
N LYS A 33 -9.63 -14.57 38.25
CA LYS A 33 -10.41 -13.78 37.28
C LYS A 33 -9.55 -13.22 36.15
N GLY A 34 -8.37 -12.73 36.49
CA GLY A 34 -7.40 -12.30 35.46
C GLY A 34 -7.05 -13.41 34.48
N LYS A 35 -6.88 -14.65 34.95
CA LYS A 35 -6.65 -15.82 34.08
C LYS A 35 -7.87 -16.14 33.22
N GLU A 36 -9.07 -16.00 33.74
CA GLU A 36 -10.30 -16.20 32.95
C GLU A 36 -10.40 -15.16 31.82
N CYS A 37 -10.18 -13.87 32.12
CA CYS A 37 -10.12 -12.80 31.13
C CYS A 37 -9.01 -13.06 30.09
N GLN A 38 -7.80 -13.44 30.53
CA GLN A 38 -6.69 -13.76 29.65
C GLN A 38 -7.01 -14.94 28.70
N ASN A 39 -7.70 -15.98 29.20
CA ASN A 39 -8.12 -17.11 28.37
C ASN A 39 -9.19 -16.73 27.33
N GLN A 40 -9.94 -15.65 27.58
CA GLN A 40 -10.93 -15.08 26.67
C GLN A 40 -10.33 -13.98 25.77
N GLU A 41 -9.01 -13.77 25.86
CA GLU A 41 -8.27 -12.70 25.16
C GLU A 41 -8.75 -11.27 25.53
N ASP A 42 -9.49 -11.13 26.65
CA ASP A 42 -9.81 -9.83 27.27
C ASP A 42 -8.58 -9.32 28.04
N TRP A 43 -7.64 -8.74 27.30
CA TRP A 43 -6.37 -8.27 27.84
C TRP A 43 -6.53 -7.16 28.86
N TYR A 44 -7.45 -6.22 28.63
CA TYR A 44 -7.68 -5.11 29.54
C TYR A 44 -8.35 -5.55 30.85
N GLY A 45 -9.35 -6.43 30.79
CA GLY A 45 -9.93 -7.06 31.97
C GLY A 45 -8.92 -7.91 32.73
N ALA A 46 -8.02 -8.61 32.03
CA ALA A 46 -6.94 -9.36 32.67
C ALA A 46 -5.96 -8.43 33.41
N ILE A 47 -5.52 -7.32 32.76
CA ILE A 47 -4.64 -6.30 33.36
C ILE A 47 -5.26 -5.71 34.65
N GLU A 48 -6.54 -5.33 34.63
CA GLU A 48 -7.23 -4.80 35.78
C GLU A 48 -7.23 -5.81 36.96
N ASN A 49 -7.57 -7.06 36.67
CA ASN A 49 -7.66 -8.11 37.68
C ASN A 49 -6.28 -8.51 38.24
N TYR A 50 -5.24 -8.62 37.41
CA TYR A 50 -3.89 -8.88 37.91
C TYR A 50 -3.32 -7.70 38.70
N THR A 51 -3.61 -6.47 38.31
CA THR A 51 -3.23 -5.27 39.07
C THR A 51 -3.91 -5.25 40.43
N THR A 52 -5.20 -5.60 40.49
CA THR A 52 -5.94 -5.74 41.72
C THR A 52 -5.36 -6.84 42.63
N ALA A 53 -4.93 -7.97 42.05
CA ALA A 53 -4.25 -9.03 42.81
C ALA A 53 -2.94 -8.53 43.44
N LEU A 54 -2.17 -7.71 42.70
CA LEU A 54 -0.91 -7.12 43.16
C LEU A 54 -1.13 -6.03 44.24
N GLN A 55 -2.23 -5.29 44.20
CA GLN A 55 -2.61 -4.37 45.27
C GLN A 55 -2.86 -5.12 46.58
N GLY A 56 -3.48 -6.30 46.51
CA GLY A 56 -3.70 -7.15 47.67
C GLY A 56 -2.45 -7.93 48.13
N ASN A 57 -1.54 -8.26 47.23
CA ASN A 57 -0.27 -8.94 47.51
C ASN A 57 0.87 -8.45 46.58
N PRO A 58 1.63 -7.42 46.98
CA PRO A 58 2.75 -6.90 46.18
C PRO A 58 3.91 -7.89 45.96
N SER A 59 3.94 -9.02 46.66
CA SER A 59 4.96 -10.07 46.46
C SER A 59 4.46 -11.23 45.61
N TYR A 60 3.37 -11.06 44.87
CA TYR A 60 2.78 -12.09 44.03
C TYR A 60 3.50 -12.16 42.68
N GLY A 61 4.67 -12.83 42.66
CA GLY A 61 5.55 -12.89 41.46
C GLY A 61 4.85 -13.41 40.20
N GLU A 62 3.97 -14.42 40.34
CA GLU A 62 3.22 -14.97 39.19
C GLU A 62 2.23 -13.94 38.61
N ALA A 63 1.63 -13.08 39.46
CA ALA A 63 0.76 -12.03 38.95
C ALA A 63 1.51 -10.97 38.14
N TYR A 64 2.76 -10.62 38.52
CA TYR A 64 3.62 -9.78 37.72
C TYR A 64 3.96 -10.42 36.36
N PHE A 65 4.23 -11.71 36.34
CA PHE A 65 4.53 -12.43 35.10
C PHE A 65 3.30 -12.43 34.15
N LYS A 66 2.13 -12.79 34.66
CA LYS A 66 0.89 -12.80 33.90
C LYS A 66 0.46 -11.40 33.43
N LEU A 67 0.67 -10.39 34.25
CA LEU A 67 0.48 -8.99 33.86
C LEU A 67 1.42 -8.58 32.71
N ALA A 68 2.66 -9.03 32.76
CA ALA A 68 3.61 -8.77 31.67
C ALA A 68 3.22 -9.49 30.37
N GLU A 69 2.68 -10.71 30.44
CA GLU A 69 2.13 -11.40 29.25
C GLU A 69 0.99 -10.59 28.62
N CYS A 70 0.10 -9.98 29.44
CA CYS A 70 -0.97 -9.14 28.94
C CYS A 70 -0.44 -7.86 28.28
N PHE A 71 0.54 -7.19 28.91
CA PHE A 71 1.18 -6.00 28.31
C PHE A 71 1.92 -6.34 27.01
N TYR A 72 2.57 -7.49 26.95
CA TYR A 72 3.19 -7.97 25.70
C TYR A 72 2.15 -8.18 24.59
N ALA A 73 0.98 -8.74 24.95
CA ALA A 73 -0.09 -9.01 23.98
C ALA A 73 -0.74 -7.74 23.39
N ILE A 74 -0.62 -6.60 24.08
CA ILE A 74 -1.12 -5.28 23.59
C ILE A 74 0.02 -4.36 23.16
N ASP A 75 1.20 -4.90 22.86
CA ASP A 75 2.40 -4.21 22.38
C ASP A 75 3.00 -3.17 23.35
N GLU A 76 2.61 -3.18 24.62
CA GLU A 76 3.14 -2.30 25.67
C GLU A 76 4.43 -2.89 26.28
N TYR A 77 5.48 -2.98 25.45
CA TYR A 77 6.71 -3.72 25.76
C TYR A 77 7.49 -3.17 26.95
N GLU A 78 7.55 -1.85 27.15
CA GLU A 78 8.23 -1.22 28.32
C GLU A 78 7.52 -1.59 29.62
N LEU A 79 6.19 -1.59 29.64
CA LEU A 79 5.40 -2.00 30.80
C LEU A 79 5.58 -3.50 31.07
N ALA A 80 5.60 -4.32 30.01
CA ALA A 80 5.91 -5.74 30.13
C ALA A 80 7.28 -5.97 30.77
N ILE A 81 8.34 -5.32 30.27
CA ILE A 81 9.70 -5.44 30.81
C ILE A 81 9.75 -5.04 32.29
N THR A 82 9.08 -3.96 32.68
CA THR A 82 9.04 -3.49 34.07
C THR A 82 8.47 -4.55 35.01
N ASN A 83 7.36 -5.17 34.58
CA ASN A 83 6.72 -6.25 35.34
C ASN A 83 7.54 -7.54 35.33
N LEU A 84 8.23 -7.87 34.23
CA LEU A 84 9.16 -9.02 34.17
C LEU A 84 10.36 -8.86 35.12
N TYR A 85 10.88 -7.65 35.29
CA TYR A 85 11.92 -7.39 36.31
C TYR A 85 11.37 -7.61 37.72
N SER A 86 10.15 -7.21 37.99
CA SER A 86 9.49 -7.45 39.29
C SER A 86 9.25 -8.94 39.51
N ALA A 87 8.75 -9.65 38.51
CA ALA A 87 8.58 -11.11 38.55
C ALA A 87 9.90 -11.84 38.80
N SER A 88 10.97 -11.48 38.07
CA SER A 88 12.30 -12.14 38.19
C SER A 88 12.98 -11.94 39.55
N LYS A 89 12.67 -10.86 40.28
CA LYS A 89 13.14 -10.66 41.67
C LYS A 89 12.47 -11.64 42.64
N LEU A 90 11.21 -11.95 42.40
CA LEU A 90 10.38 -12.79 43.29
C LEU A 90 10.46 -14.26 42.93
N ILE A 91 10.60 -14.59 41.65
CA ILE A 91 10.66 -15.96 41.15
C ILE A 91 12.03 -16.18 40.46
N LYS A 92 12.82 -17.10 41.02
CA LYS A 92 14.16 -17.42 40.48
C LYS A 92 14.13 -18.60 39.52
N ASN A 93 15.08 -18.68 38.64
CA ASN A 93 15.34 -19.81 37.73
C ASN A 93 14.12 -20.15 36.81
N ARG A 94 13.47 -19.10 36.28
CA ARG A 94 12.35 -19.21 35.34
C ARG A 94 12.75 -18.68 33.96
N PRO A 95 13.17 -19.56 33.04
CA PRO A 95 13.60 -19.15 31.69
C PRO A 95 12.50 -18.46 30.90
N ASP A 96 11.24 -18.81 31.08
CA ASP A 96 10.08 -18.20 30.43
C ASP A 96 9.95 -16.67 30.73
N ILE A 97 10.23 -16.25 31.97
CA ILE A 97 10.26 -14.81 32.34
C ILE A 97 11.39 -14.09 31.56
N ILE A 98 12.53 -14.75 31.43
CA ILE A 98 13.71 -14.17 30.75
C ILE A 98 13.46 -14.15 29.24
N ASN A 99 12.89 -15.21 28.67
CA ASN A 99 12.55 -15.31 27.25
C ASN A 99 11.53 -14.23 26.85
N LEU A 100 10.44 -14.06 27.63
CA LEU A 100 9.45 -13.02 27.35
C LEU A 100 10.07 -11.63 27.33
N ARG A 101 11.06 -11.35 28.21
CA ARG A 101 11.82 -10.10 28.15
C ARG A 101 12.62 -9.98 26.83
N GLY A 102 13.21 -11.06 26.34
CA GLY A 102 13.85 -11.11 25.03
C GLY A 102 12.89 -10.76 23.91
N PHE A 103 11.69 -11.32 23.92
CA PHE A 103 10.66 -11.00 22.92
C PHE A 103 10.18 -9.54 23.03
N CYS A 104 10.07 -8.97 24.25
CA CYS A 104 9.78 -7.54 24.41
C CYS A 104 10.88 -6.65 23.78
N TYR A 105 12.16 -7.04 23.92
CA TYR A 105 13.25 -6.30 23.26
C TYR A 105 13.20 -6.41 21.73
N ILE A 106 12.74 -7.53 21.19
CA ILE A 106 12.45 -7.64 19.74
C ILE A 106 11.38 -6.63 19.36
N GLY A 107 10.26 -6.58 20.09
CA GLY A 107 9.18 -5.62 19.85
C GLY A 107 9.62 -4.14 19.92
N LEU A 108 10.62 -3.82 20.75
CA LEU A 108 11.24 -2.50 20.81
C LEU A 108 12.32 -2.24 19.75
N GLY A 109 12.59 -3.19 18.84
CA GLY A 109 13.64 -3.09 17.84
C GLY A 109 15.07 -3.22 18.40
N LYS A 110 15.24 -3.58 19.69
CA LYS A 110 16.53 -3.75 20.37
C LYS A 110 17.06 -5.18 20.15
N LEU A 111 17.41 -5.48 18.90
CA LEU A 111 17.73 -6.84 18.47
C LEU A 111 19.00 -7.40 19.11
N SER A 112 19.99 -6.56 19.40
CA SER A 112 21.25 -6.98 20.04
C SER A 112 21.02 -7.42 21.48
N GLU A 113 20.27 -6.65 22.25
CA GLU A 113 19.90 -6.97 23.63
C GLU A 113 19.05 -8.22 23.73
N ALA A 114 18.08 -8.40 22.79
CA ALA A 114 17.30 -9.61 22.68
C ALA A 114 18.17 -10.84 22.44
N ASN A 115 19.15 -10.74 21.52
CA ASN A 115 20.07 -11.82 21.21
C ASN A 115 20.91 -12.24 22.44
N GLU A 116 21.44 -11.28 23.19
CA GLU A 116 22.21 -11.56 24.42
C GLU A 116 21.35 -12.30 25.45
N ILE A 117 20.08 -11.89 25.61
CA ILE A 117 19.13 -12.54 26.52
C ILE A 117 18.93 -14.01 26.14
N PHE A 118 18.57 -14.30 24.89
CA PHE A 118 18.32 -15.70 24.48
C PHE A 118 19.58 -16.56 24.57
N LEU A 119 20.76 -16.01 24.22
CA LEU A 119 22.01 -16.72 24.39
C LEU A 119 22.32 -16.99 25.86
N SER A 120 22.03 -16.04 26.77
CA SER A 120 22.20 -16.26 28.21
C SER A 120 21.27 -17.36 28.74
N VAL A 121 20.02 -17.41 28.27
CA VAL A 121 19.08 -18.49 28.62
C VAL A 121 19.63 -19.82 28.15
N LEU A 122 20.08 -19.94 26.93
CA LEU A 122 20.64 -21.21 26.40
C LEU A 122 21.92 -21.64 27.05
N LYS A 123 22.71 -20.73 27.64
CA LYS A 123 23.88 -21.05 28.45
C LYS A 123 23.49 -21.78 29.73
N ASP A 124 22.45 -21.30 30.42
CA ASP A 124 21.98 -21.85 31.69
C ASP A 124 20.98 -23.00 31.48
N PHE A 125 20.18 -22.92 30.43
CA PHE A 125 19.15 -23.89 30.03
C PHE A 125 19.32 -24.34 28.57
N PRO A 126 20.29 -25.22 28.25
CA PRO A 126 20.64 -25.59 26.85
C PRO A 126 19.51 -26.22 26.05
N ASN A 127 18.49 -26.75 26.71
CA ASN A 127 17.34 -27.41 26.10
C ASN A 127 16.10 -26.51 25.99
N ASP A 128 16.21 -25.21 26.35
CA ASP A 128 15.10 -24.28 26.27
C ASP A 128 14.71 -24.06 24.81
N VAL A 129 13.45 -24.32 24.50
CA VAL A 129 12.90 -24.25 23.13
C VAL A 129 12.47 -22.82 22.80
N ASP A 130 11.97 -22.08 23.75
CA ASP A 130 11.47 -20.72 23.53
C ASP A 130 12.62 -19.74 23.24
N ALA A 131 13.77 -19.89 23.91
CA ALA A 131 14.98 -19.14 23.58
C ALA A 131 15.46 -19.41 22.14
N ARG A 132 15.31 -20.65 21.64
CA ARG A 132 15.62 -20.96 20.23
C ARG A 132 14.63 -20.35 19.27
N PHE A 133 13.34 -20.27 19.64
CA PHE A 133 12.34 -19.55 18.85
C PHE A 133 12.68 -18.06 18.77
N GLY A 134 13.13 -17.45 19.87
CA GLY A 134 13.59 -16.06 19.87
C GLY A 134 14.80 -15.82 18.95
N LEU A 135 15.80 -16.73 18.98
CA LEU A 135 16.94 -16.66 18.05
C LEU A 135 16.51 -16.88 16.59
N ALA A 136 15.54 -17.74 16.33
CA ALA A 136 14.99 -17.95 15.00
C ALA A 136 14.30 -16.67 14.49
N GLU A 137 13.50 -16.02 15.32
CA GLU A 137 12.85 -14.74 15.01
C GLU A 137 13.88 -13.64 14.70
N LEU A 138 14.93 -13.51 15.51
CA LEU A 138 16.05 -12.60 15.23
C LEU A 138 16.75 -12.89 13.90
N ASN A 139 16.91 -14.17 13.54
CA ASN A 139 17.50 -14.55 12.25
C ASN A 139 16.59 -14.13 11.09
N ILE A 140 15.26 -14.27 11.22
CA ILE A 140 14.31 -13.84 10.20
C ILE A 140 14.34 -12.32 10.02
N LEU A 141 14.31 -11.55 11.12
CA LEU A 141 14.42 -10.09 11.11
C LEU A 141 15.71 -9.60 10.43
N ASN A 142 16.80 -10.37 10.57
CA ASN A 142 18.07 -10.08 9.91
C ASN A 142 18.17 -10.67 8.48
N GLY A 143 17.08 -11.16 7.89
CA GLY A 143 17.06 -11.75 6.54
C GLY A 143 17.76 -13.12 6.43
N ARG A 144 18.14 -13.73 7.55
CA ARG A 144 18.88 -15.01 7.59
C ARG A 144 17.93 -16.20 7.79
N ILE A 145 17.07 -16.46 6.80
CA ILE A 145 16.02 -17.50 6.88
C ILE A 145 16.60 -18.89 7.15
N SER A 146 17.74 -19.24 6.53
CA SER A 146 18.43 -20.52 6.80
C SER A 146 18.98 -20.64 8.24
N GLY A 147 19.32 -19.49 8.87
CA GLY A 147 19.66 -19.42 10.28
C GLY A 147 18.48 -19.77 11.18
N ALA A 148 17.31 -19.25 10.85
CA ALA A 148 16.07 -19.57 11.56
C ALA A 148 15.72 -21.06 11.43
N GLU A 149 15.83 -21.62 10.23
CA GLU A 149 15.62 -23.06 10.01
C GLU A 149 16.50 -23.92 10.93
N LYS A 150 17.78 -23.52 11.10
CA LYS A 150 18.70 -24.22 11.99
C LYS A 150 18.23 -24.19 13.45
N GLU A 151 17.79 -23.04 13.95
CA GLU A 151 17.31 -22.92 15.34
C GLU A 151 16.02 -23.72 15.56
N TYR A 152 15.07 -23.70 14.62
CA TYR A 152 13.86 -24.53 14.72
C TYR A 152 14.17 -26.02 14.64
N LYS A 153 15.14 -26.48 13.84
CA LYS A 153 15.63 -27.87 13.83
C LYS A 153 16.22 -28.26 15.17
N GLN A 154 16.97 -27.37 15.80
CA GLN A 154 17.52 -27.63 17.15
C GLN A 154 16.41 -27.69 18.20
N ALA A 155 15.41 -26.82 18.14
CA ALA A 155 14.23 -26.87 19.00
C ALA A 155 13.49 -28.22 18.82
N LEU A 156 13.21 -28.63 17.59
CA LEU A 156 12.56 -29.90 17.28
C LEU A 156 13.39 -31.13 17.76
N SER A 157 14.72 -31.06 17.69
CA SER A 157 15.60 -32.15 18.19
C SER A 157 15.49 -32.36 19.72
N ARG A 158 15.05 -31.33 20.46
CA ARG A 158 14.82 -31.39 21.91
C ARG A 158 13.42 -31.87 22.27
N GLN A 159 12.45 -31.47 21.45
CA GLN A 159 11.05 -31.83 21.58
C GLN A 159 10.52 -32.24 20.20
N ASN A 160 10.70 -33.50 19.84
CA ASN A 160 10.46 -34.05 18.50
C ASN A 160 8.98 -33.99 18.04
N THR A 161 8.05 -33.72 18.92
CA THR A 161 6.62 -33.53 18.62
C THR A 161 6.15 -32.12 18.87
N ASN A 162 7.04 -31.15 19.10
CA ASN A 162 6.65 -29.78 19.40
C ASN A 162 5.89 -29.18 18.20
N LYS A 163 4.62 -28.82 18.41
CA LYS A 163 3.71 -28.29 17.40
C LYS A 163 4.29 -27.05 16.72
N LYS A 164 4.71 -26.06 17.52
CA LYS A 164 5.24 -24.78 17.03
C LYS A 164 6.49 -24.98 16.18
N ALA A 165 7.43 -25.82 16.64
CA ALA A 165 8.65 -26.12 15.88
C ALA A 165 8.34 -26.79 14.53
N LEU A 166 7.40 -27.75 14.48
CA LEU A 166 7.01 -28.43 13.25
C LEU A 166 6.34 -27.45 12.25
N LEU A 167 5.41 -26.64 12.71
CA LEU A 167 4.72 -25.66 11.85
C LEU A 167 5.68 -24.57 11.38
N SER A 168 6.55 -24.06 12.27
CA SER A 168 7.56 -23.07 11.91
C SER A 168 8.56 -23.61 10.88
N LEU A 169 9.02 -24.85 11.04
CA LEU A 169 9.89 -25.49 10.06
C LEU A 169 9.20 -25.68 8.71
N ALA A 170 7.92 -26.00 8.72
CA ALA A 170 7.16 -26.12 7.48
C ALA A 170 7.09 -24.77 6.73
N LEU A 171 6.75 -23.68 7.42
CA LEU A 171 6.68 -22.35 6.83
C LEU A 171 8.05 -21.83 6.34
N VAL A 172 9.09 -22.01 7.16
CA VAL A 172 10.46 -21.57 6.83
C VAL A 172 11.05 -22.40 5.68
N SER A 173 10.80 -23.72 5.64
CA SER A 173 11.26 -24.57 4.53
C SER A 173 10.55 -24.21 3.22
N ASP A 174 9.27 -23.84 3.26
CA ASP A 174 8.52 -23.36 2.10
C ASP A 174 9.09 -22.03 1.59
N GLU A 175 9.40 -21.10 2.48
CA GLU A 175 10.03 -19.83 2.13
C GLU A 175 11.42 -19.99 1.51
N LEU A 176 12.17 -21.02 1.91
CA LEU A 176 13.44 -21.42 1.30
C LEU A 176 13.28 -22.18 -0.03
N GLY A 177 12.05 -22.40 -0.50
CA GLY A 177 11.76 -23.18 -1.72
C GLY A 177 11.89 -24.69 -1.54
N ASN A 178 12.08 -25.19 -0.32
CA ASN A 178 12.18 -26.62 -0.04
C ASN A 178 10.80 -27.21 0.29
N PHE A 179 9.95 -27.30 -0.72
CA PHE A 179 8.56 -27.79 -0.59
C PHE A 179 8.47 -29.23 -0.07
N VAL A 180 9.45 -30.07 -0.39
CA VAL A 180 9.50 -31.47 0.11
C VAL A 180 9.67 -31.49 1.62
N ALA A 181 10.61 -30.71 2.15
CA ALA A 181 10.81 -30.61 3.59
C ALA A 181 9.60 -29.98 4.29
N ALA A 182 9.05 -28.91 3.72
CA ALA A 182 7.84 -28.26 4.23
C ALA A 182 6.68 -29.25 4.39
N ASN A 183 6.38 -30.02 3.35
CA ASN A 183 5.33 -31.02 3.38
C ASN A 183 5.64 -32.17 4.37
N ASN A 184 6.90 -32.54 4.54
CA ASN A 184 7.28 -33.56 5.54
C ASN A 184 7.02 -33.08 6.97
N TYR A 185 7.34 -31.81 7.31
CA TYR A 185 7.07 -31.24 8.62
C TYR A 185 5.57 -31.09 8.88
N ILE A 186 4.79 -30.65 7.89
CA ILE A 186 3.32 -30.59 7.99
C ILE A 186 2.71 -31.99 8.24
N ASN A 187 3.17 -33.00 7.52
CA ASN A 187 2.68 -34.38 7.70
C ASN A 187 3.02 -34.93 9.10
N GLN A 188 4.20 -34.57 9.64
CA GLN A 188 4.54 -34.90 11.02
C GLN A 188 3.63 -34.16 12.01
N ALA A 189 3.36 -32.86 11.82
CA ALA A 189 2.44 -32.08 12.65
C ALA A 189 1.03 -32.70 12.63
N LEU A 190 0.49 -33.03 11.46
CA LEU A 190 -0.80 -33.69 11.30
C LEU A 190 -0.84 -35.08 11.99
N LYS A 191 0.28 -35.82 11.96
CA LYS A 191 0.38 -37.13 12.63
C LYS A 191 0.34 -36.99 14.15
N TYR A 192 1.11 -36.07 14.71
CA TYR A 192 1.24 -35.93 16.16
C TYR A 192 0.13 -35.10 16.81
N HIS A 193 -0.49 -34.22 16.05
CA HIS A 193 -1.51 -33.27 16.51
C HIS A 193 -2.80 -33.34 15.68
N SER A 194 -3.26 -34.53 15.36
CA SER A 194 -4.44 -34.77 14.49
C SER A 194 -5.76 -34.21 14.99
N GLY A 195 -5.88 -33.88 16.28
CA GLY A 195 -7.04 -33.20 16.88
C GLY A 195 -6.92 -31.68 16.97
N ASN A 196 -5.84 -31.08 16.46
CA ASN A 196 -5.61 -29.64 16.61
C ASN A 196 -6.03 -28.89 15.33
N PRO A 197 -7.05 -28.01 15.37
CA PRO A 197 -7.56 -27.28 14.21
C PRO A 197 -6.51 -26.35 13.58
N GLU A 198 -5.62 -25.79 14.39
CA GLU A 198 -4.57 -24.89 13.92
C GLU A 198 -3.55 -25.59 12.99
N VAL A 199 -3.23 -26.87 13.27
CA VAL A 199 -2.36 -27.65 12.41
C VAL A 199 -2.99 -27.86 11.03
N TYR A 200 -4.29 -28.14 10.97
CA TYR A 200 -5.01 -28.25 9.70
C TYR A 200 -5.10 -26.89 8.97
N TYR A 201 -5.24 -25.80 9.72
CA TYR A 201 -5.22 -24.46 9.14
C TYR A 201 -3.88 -24.17 8.44
N PHE A 202 -2.74 -24.35 9.11
CA PHE A 202 -1.43 -24.13 8.51
C PHE A 202 -1.13 -25.13 7.38
N ALA A 203 -1.61 -26.37 7.50
CA ALA A 203 -1.52 -27.34 6.43
C ALA A 203 -2.32 -26.93 5.18
N ALA A 204 -3.50 -26.35 5.37
CA ALA A 204 -4.30 -25.80 4.29
C ALA A 204 -3.62 -24.57 3.67
N TYR A 205 -3.14 -23.65 4.52
CA TYR A 205 -2.43 -22.44 4.08
C TYR A 205 -1.24 -22.77 3.17
N LEU A 206 -0.38 -23.72 3.58
CA LEU A 206 0.76 -24.15 2.76
C LEU A 206 0.33 -24.84 1.46
N ALA A 207 -0.73 -25.64 1.48
CA ALA A 207 -1.25 -26.27 0.27
C ALA A 207 -1.73 -25.19 -0.74
N VAL A 208 -2.44 -24.16 -0.26
CA VAL A 208 -2.89 -23.03 -1.08
C VAL A 208 -1.70 -22.25 -1.64
N LYS A 209 -0.71 -21.94 -0.81
CA LYS A 209 0.52 -21.24 -1.21
C LYS A 209 1.30 -22.01 -2.29
N GLN A 210 1.26 -23.35 -2.24
CA GLN A 210 1.86 -24.23 -3.24
C GLN A 210 0.95 -24.49 -4.46
N GLY A 211 -0.21 -23.81 -4.57
CA GLY A 211 -1.13 -23.93 -5.68
C GLY A 211 -2.10 -25.13 -5.62
N ASN A 212 -2.06 -25.94 -4.55
CA ASN A 212 -2.94 -27.09 -4.39
C ASN A 212 -4.24 -26.71 -3.64
N LEU A 213 -5.16 -26.07 -4.35
CA LEU A 213 -6.42 -25.59 -3.79
C LEU A 213 -7.33 -26.71 -3.26
N GLU A 214 -7.39 -27.86 -3.94
CA GLU A 214 -8.23 -29.01 -3.51
C GLU A 214 -7.76 -29.56 -2.17
N GLN A 215 -6.46 -29.76 -2.01
CA GLN A 215 -5.89 -30.23 -0.74
C GLN A 215 -6.06 -29.18 0.36
N GLY A 216 -5.91 -27.89 0.01
CA GLY A 216 -6.17 -26.76 0.90
C GLY A 216 -7.60 -26.78 1.41
N GLU A 217 -8.59 -26.93 0.52
CA GLU A 217 -10.00 -27.00 0.88
C GLU A 217 -10.31 -28.19 1.80
N SER A 218 -9.82 -29.39 1.46
CA SER A 218 -10.05 -30.57 2.30
C SER A 218 -9.51 -30.37 3.73
N ARG A 219 -8.32 -29.82 3.88
CA ARG A 219 -7.69 -29.56 5.19
C ARG A 219 -8.41 -28.48 5.97
N ILE A 220 -8.82 -27.38 5.32
CA ILE A 220 -9.50 -26.28 6.01
C ILE A 220 -10.90 -26.67 6.49
N ARG A 221 -11.63 -27.48 5.71
CA ARG A 221 -12.90 -28.04 6.16
C ARG A 221 -12.73 -28.95 7.36
N THR A 222 -11.61 -29.69 7.47
CA THR A 222 -11.27 -30.47 8.66
C THR A 222 -11.02 -29.55 9.86
N ALA A 223 -10.27 -28.44 9.69
CA ALA A 223 -10.06 -27.45 10.74
C ALA A 223 -11.38 -26.90 11.29
N ILE A 224 -12.29 -26.52 10.39
CA ILE A 224 -13.65 -26.02 10.73
C ILE A 224 -14.47 -27.10 11.47
N HIS A 225 -14.36 -28.36 11.06
CA HIS A 225 -15.06 -29.45 11.74
C HIS A 225 -14.55 -29.66 13.17
N LEU A 226 -13.24 -29.49 13.39
CA LEU A 226 -12.63 -29.60 14.72
C LEU A 226 -12.94 -28.40 15.61
N GLN A 227 -13.04 -27.21 15.03
CA GLN A 227 -13.35 -25.97 15.73
C GLN A 227 -14.23 -25.08 14.83
N SER A 228 -15.53 -25.09 15.11
CA SER A 228 -16.55 -24.43 14.25
C SER A 228 -16.61 -22.91 14.39
N ASP A 229 -15.94 -22.32 15.37
CA ASP A 229 -15.85 -20.86 15.61
C ASP A 229 -14.52 -20.24 15.15
N LEU A 230 -13.68 -21.01 14.45
CA LEU A 230 -12.37 -20.55 13.98
C LEU A 230 -12.52 -19.64 12.73
N ASP A 231 -12.73 -18.33 12.93
CA ASP A 231 -12.97 -17.37 11.84
C ASP A 231 -11.86 -17.39 10.77
N LYS A 232 -10.57 -17.46 11.16
CA LYS A 232 -9.46 -17.55 10.19
C LYS A 232 -9.55 -18.75 9.25
N ALA A 233 -10.21 -19.85 9.67
CA ALA A 233 -10.43 -20.99 8.79
C ALA A 233 -11.53 -20.71 7.76
N TYR A 234 -12.60 -20.02 8.14
CA TYR A 234 -13.62 -19.59 7.19
C TYR A 234 -13.10 -18.53 6.22
N LYS A 235 -12.22 -17.61 6.68
CA LYS A 235 -11.54 -16.67 5.80
C LYS A 235 -10.75 -17.42 4.72
N LEU A 236 -9.87 -18.33 5.12
CA LEU A 236 -9.06 -19.11 4.17
C LEU A 236 -9.93 -19.97 3.24
N LEU A 237 -11.06 -20.53 3.73
CA LEU A 237 -12.01 -21.27 2.88
C LEU A 237 -12.64 -20.35 1.83
N ALA A 238 -13.05 -19.13 2.21
CA ALA A 238 -13.60 -18.16 1.27
C ALA A 238 -12.57 -17.78 0.20
N ASP A 239 -11.30 -17.56 0.58
CA ASP A 239 -10.20 -17.28 -0.32
C ASP A 239 -9.96 -18.44 -1.32
N ILE A 240 -9.97 -19.69 -0.83
CA ILE A 240 -9.87 -20.90 -1.68
C ILE A 240 -11.01 -20.97 -2.68
N LEU A 241 -12.25 -20.76 -2.23
CA LEU A 241 -13.43 -20.80 -3.08
C LEU A 241 -13.39 -19.72 -4.16
N TYR A 242 -12.97 -18.50 -3.78
CA TYR A 242 -12.77 -17.41 -4.74
C TYR A 242 -11.72 -17.77 -5.80
N LYS A 243 -10.53 -18.23 -5.39
CA LYS A 243 -9.45 -18.67 -6.30
C LYS A 243 -9.86 -19.86 -7.19
N SER A 244 -10.79 -20.68 -6.72
CA SER A 244 -11.35 -21.79 -7.49
C SER A 244 -12.52 -21.37 -8.40
N ASN A 245 -12.80 -20.06 -8.54
CA ASN A 245 -13.95 -19.50 -9.28
C ASN A 245 -15.32 -19.98 -8.78
N ARG A 246 -15.42 -20.46 -7.54
CA ARG A 246 -16.68 -20.89 -6.91
C ARG A 246 -17.28 -19.71 -6.14
N PHE A 247 -17.61 -18.65 -6.87
CA PHE A 247 -17.99 -17.35 -6.31
C PHE A 247 -19.28 -17.40 -5.48
N GLU A 248 -20.28 -18.20 -5.87
CA GLU A 248 -21.53 -18.36 -5.11
C GLU A 248 -21.26 -18.93 -3.72
N GLU A 249 -20.43 -19.97 -3.63
CA GLU A 249 -20.08 -20.58 -2.35
C GLU A 249 -19.23 -19.63 -1.51
N CYS A 250 -18.34 -18.87 -2.14
CA CYS A 250 -17.57 -17.81 -1.47
C CYS A 250 -18.50 -16.77 -0.83
N ILE A 251 -19.52 -16.30 -1.55
CA ILE A 251 -20.55 -15.37 -1.06
C ILE A 251 -21.26 -15.93 0.18
N GLU A 252 -21.64 -17.20 0.17
CA GLU A 252 -22.32 -17.83 1.33
C GLU A 252 -21.39 -17.96 2.54
N ILE A 253 -20.10 -18.28 2.36
CA ILE A 253 -19.13 -18.29 3.46
C ILE A 253 -18.92 -16.89 4.01
N CYS A 254 -18.76 -15.87 3.16
CA CYS A 254 -18.64 -14.48 3.61
C CYS A 254 -19.90 -14.03 4.36
N LYS A 255 -21.09 -14.38 3.88
CA LYS A 255 -22.36 -14.10 4.57
C LYS A 255 -22.41 -14.76 5.95
N TYR A 256 -21.97 -16.01 6.07
CA TYR A 256 -21.88 -16.70 7.35
C TYR A 256 -20.93 -15.96 8.32
N ARG A 257 -19.73 -15.56 7.87
CA ARG A 257 -18.78 -14.76 8.68
C ARG A 257 -19.42 -13.45 9.16
N ILE A 258 -20.13 -12.74 8.30
CA ILE A 258 -20.85 -11.50 8.63
C ILE A 258 -21.96 -11.75 9.67
N THR A 259 -22.58 -12.94 9.71
CA THR A 259 -23.56 -13.26 10.77
C THR A 259 -22.91 -13.46 12.14
N LEU A 260 -21.66 -13.93 12.17
CA LEU A 260 -20.88 -14.08 13.40
C LEU A 260 -20.36 -12.74 13.90
N ASP A 261 -19.83 -11.93 12.99
CA ASP A 261 -19.34 -10.60 13.28
C ASP A 261 -19.67 -9.66 12.11
N ARG A 262 -20.54 -8.66 12.38
CA ARG A 262 -20.98 -7.70 11.38
C ARG A 262 -19.93 -6.63 11.04
N GLU A 263 -18.94 -6.46 11.92
CA GLU A 263 -17.88 -5.46 11.77
C GLU A 263 -16.67 -5.96 10.97
N LEU A 264 -16.73 -7.18 10.41
CA LEU A 264 -15.69 -7.74 9.54
C LEU A 264 -15.70 -7.09 8.15
N SER A 265 -15.04 -5.95 7.98
CA SER A 265 -14.92 -5.25 6.69
C SER A 265 -14.36 -6.16 5.60
N SER A 266 -13.37 -7.01 5.91
CA SER A 266 -12.76 -7.96 4.98
C SER A 266 -13.75 -8.99 4.40
N ALA A 267 -14.77 -9.39 5.16
CA ALA A 267 -15.81 -10.29 4.66
C ALA A 267 -16.76 -9.57 3.68
N TRP A 268 -17.07 -8.30 3.95
CA TRP A 268 -17.83 -7.45 3.02
C TRP A 268 -17.06 -7.20 1.74
N PHE A 269 -15.75 -6.94 1.84
CA PHE A 269 -14.88 -6.77 0.68
C PHE A 269 -14.89 -7.98 -0.24
N LEU A 270 -14.58 -9.18 0.29
CA LEU A 270 -14.50 -10.41 -0.51
C LEU A 270 -15.88 -10.81 -1.09
N ARG A 271 -16.96 -10.55 -0.35
CA ARG A 271 -18.33 -10.76 -0.84
C ARG A 271 -18.63 -9.88 -2.04
N GLY A 272 -18.24 -8.61 -2.00
CA GLY A 272 -18.35 -7.68 -3.12
C GLY A 272 -17.53 -8.12 -4.31
N LEU A 273 -16.28 -8.55 -4.08
CA LEU A 273 -15.38 -9.01 -5.13
C LEU A 273 -15.93 -10.27 -5.85
N ALA A 274 -16.46 -11.23 -5.10
CA ALA A 274 -17.10 -12.41 -5.66
C ALA A 274 -18.39 -12.05 -6.45
N SER A 275 -19.17 -11.07 -5.97
CA SER A 275 -20.35 -10.57 -6.69
C SER A 275 -19.98 -9.87 -7.99
N LYS A 276 -18.91 -9.04 -7.99
CA LYS A 276 -18.34 -8.43 -9.20
C LYS A 276 -17.97 -9.51 -10.23
N SER A 277 -17.32 -10.59 -9.78
CA SER A 277 -16.92 -11.71 -10.66
C SER A 277 -18.12 -12.46 -11.29
N LEU A 278 -19.29 -12.38 -10.65
CA LEU A 278 -20.57 -12.88 -11.18
C LEU A 278 -21.35 -11.85 -12.01
N ASN A 279 -20.75 -10.68 -12.30
CA ASN A 279 -21.39 -9.53 -12.94
C ASN A 279 -22.60 -8.97 -12.16
N ARG A 280 -22.66 -9.18 -10.84
CA ARG A 280 -23.66 -8.60 -9.93
C ARG A 280 -23.12 -7.28 -9.38
N TYR A 281 -23.02 -6.28 -10.23
CA TYR A 281 -22.31 -5.03 -9.92
C TYR A 281 -22.99 -4.20 -8.84
N GLU A 282 -24.33 -4.12 -8.84
CA GLU A 282 -25.09 -3.42 -7.81
C GLU A 282 -24.92 -4.07 -6.42
N ASP A 283 -24.91 -5.40 -6.35
CA ASP A 283 -24.62 -6.11 -5.11
C ASP A 283 -23.21 -5.81 -4.62
N ALA A 284 -22.22 -5.83 -5.52
CA ALA A 284 -20.82 -5.54 -5.19
C ALA A 284 -20.65 -4.12 -4.62
N ILE A 285 -21.24 -3.12 -5.28
CA ILE A 285 -21.25 -1.73 -4.82
C ILE A 285 -21.88 -1.63 -3.42
N SER A 286 -23.05 -2.23 -3.21
CA SER A 286 -23.75 -2.20 -1.92
C SER A 286 -22.94 -2.85 -0.80
N TYR A 287 -22.27 -3.97 -1.07
CA TYR A 287 -21.43 -4.65 -0.07
C TYR A 287 -20.19 -3.83 0.29
N TRP A 288 -19.54 -3.22 -0.70
CA TRP A 288 -18.39 -2.35 -0.44
C TRP A 288 -18.76 -1.05 0.26
N GLN A 289 -19.92 -0.45 -0.06
CA GLN A 289 -20.44 0.69 0.73
C GLN A 289 -20.67 0.31 2.19
N THR A 290 -21.25 -0.87 2.44
CA THR A 290 -21.42 -1.38 3.82
C THR A 290 -20.09 -1.60 4.50
N GLY A 291 -19.11 -2.22 3.84
CA GLY A 291 -17.76 -2.41 4.36
C GLY A 291 -17.07 -1.08 4.69
N LEU A 292 -17.18 -0.07 3.82
CA LEU A 292 -16.63 1.27 4.04
C LEU A 292 -17.33 2.06 5.14
N SER A 293 -18.59 1.74 5.46
CA SER A 293 -19.24 2.32 6.64
C SER A 293 -18.68 1.77 7.96
N ILE A 294 -18.08 0.57 7.93
CA ILE A 294 -17.41 -0.09 9.05
C ILE A 294 -15.96 0.39 9.15
N ASP A 295 -15.22 0.31 8.05
CA ASP A 295 -13.85 0.82 7.95
C ASP A 295 -13.73 1.90 6.84
N PRO A 296 -13.93 3.18 7.20
CA PRO A 296 -13.83 4.29 6.25
C PRO A 296 -12.41 4.51 5.69
N ASN A 297 -11.39 3.91 6.29
CA ASN A 297 -10.00 4.07 5.88
C ASN A 297 -9.51 2.92 4.96
N ASP A 298 -10.35 1.97 4.62
CA ASP A 298 -10.02 0.91 3.68
C ASP A 298 -9.96 1.47 2.24
N GLU A 299 -8.80 1.95 1.85
CA GLU A 299 -8.56 2.55 0.53
C GLU A 299 -8.55 1.52 -0.61
N ILE A 300 -8.30 0.23 -0.35
CA ILE A 300 -8.38 -0.82 -1.38
C ILE A 300 -9.83 -1.09 -1.72
N MET A 301 -10.69 -1.26 -0.72
CA MET A 301 -12.12 -1.43 -0.91
C MET A 301 -12.74 -0.19 -1.58
N ARG A 302 -12.33 1.02 -1.16
CA ARG A 302 -12.76 2.28 -1.78
C ARG A 302 -12.37 2.34 -3.25
N SER A 303 -11.12 2.01 -3.57
CA SER A 303 -10.65 1.99 -4.97
C SER A 303 -11.41 0.96 -5.80
N ALA A 304 -11.69 -0.22 -5.25
CA ALA A 304 -12.48 -1.24 -5.93
C ALA A 304 -13.92 -0.76 -6.23
N LEU A 305 -14.56 -0.07 -5.28
CA LEU A 305 -15.89 0.52 -5.46
C LEU A 305 -15.87 1.62 -6.53
N GLU A 306 -14.94 2.56 -6.43
CA GLU A 306 -14.85 3.71 -7.33
C GLU A 306 -14.56 3.30 -8.76
N LEU A 307 -13.60 2.39 -8.98
CA LEU A 307 -13.29 1.86 -10.30
C LEU A 307 -14.50 1.16 -10.91
N LEU A 308 -15.23 0.38 -10.12
CA LEU A 308 -16.46 -0.27 -10.60
C LEU A 308 -17.56 0.77 -10.89
N ALA A 309 -17.71 1.77 -10.04
CA ALA A 309 -18.69 2.83 -10.21
C ALA A 309 -18.44 3.65 -11.49
N LEU A 310 -17.17 3.96 -11.79
CA LEU A 310 -16.79 4.65 -13.02
C LEU A 310 -17.20 3.88 -14.29
N GLU A 311 -17.17 2.56 -14.24
CA GLU A 311 -17.46 1.69 -15.39
C GLU A 311 -18.97 1.40 -15.55
N TYR A 312 -19.72 1.28 -14.44
CA TYR A 312 -21.07 0.70 -14.45
C TYR A 312 -22.19 1.60 -13.94
N THR A 313 -21.88 2.79 -13.41
CA THR A 313 -22.93 3.74 -12.99
C THR A 313 -22.98 4.93 -13.93
N ASP A 314 -24.18 5.49 -14.13
CA ASP A 314 -24.33 6.74 -14.90
C ASP A 314 -23.72 7.93 -14.17
N ILE A 315 -23.35 9.00 -14.91
CA ILE A 315 -22.75 10.21 -14.33
C ILE A 315 -23.72 10.90 -13.38
N GLU A 316 -25.00 10.82 -13.64
CA GLU A 316 -26.08 11.42 -12.83
C GLU A 316 -26.52 10.52 -11.66
N ASP A 317 -25.87 9.36 -11.43
CA ASP A 317 -26.19 8.50 -10.29
C ASP A 317 -25.97 9.27 -8.98
N PRO A 318 -26.99 9.42 -8.13
CA PRO A 318 -26.87 10.22 -6.90
C PRO A 318 -25.85 9.67 -5.91
N ARG A 319 -25.51 8.38 -5.98
CA ARG A 319 -24.48 7.77 -5.13
C ARG A 319 -23.10 8.32 -5.42
N ARG A 320 -22.83 8.81 -6.64
CA ARG A 320 -21.57 9.45 -7.00
C ARG A 320 -21.29 10.72 -6.20
N GLU A 321 -22.35 11.44 -5.81
CA GLU A 321 -22.22 12.61 -4.92
C GLU A 321 -21.69 12.18 -3.54
N GLU A 322 -22.26 11.13 -2.95
CA GLU A 322 -21.83 10.61 -1.66
C GLU A 322 -20.35 10.13 -1.69
N TRP A 323 -19.95 9.39 -2.75
CA TRP A 323 -18.58 8.93 -2.89
C TRP A 323 -17.59 10.07 -3.12
N ALA A 324 -17.97 11.10 -3.90
CA ALA A 324 -17.15 12.27 -4.12
C ALA A 324 -16.98 13.11 -2.85
N LEU A 325 -18.01 13.19 -2.00
CA LEU A 325 -17.98 13.96 -0.75
C LEU A 325 -16.83 13.55 0.19
N PHE A 326 -16.53 12.25 0.27
CA PHE A 326 -15.39 11.76 1.05
C PHE A 326 -14.08 12.44 0.64
N HIS A 327 -13.82 12.54 -0.66
CA HIS A 327 -12.61 13.15 -1.20
C HIS A 327 -12.62 14.67 -1.04
N ILE A 328 -13.78 15.30 -1.15
CA ILE A 328 -13.94 16.74 -0.90
C ILE A 328 -13.60 17.10 0.55
N GLU A 329 -14.10 16.32 1.51
CA GLU A 329 -13.80 16.55 2.93
C GLU A 329 -12.32 16.33 3.24
N LYS A 330 -11.73 15.26 2.67
CA LYS A 330 -10.31 14.97 2.80
C LYS A 330 -9.43 16.06 2.15
N ALA A 331 -9.83 16.56 0.98
CA ALA A 331 -9.15 17.69 0.33
C ALA A 331 -9.18 18.96 1.19
N LYS A 332 -10.34 19.32 1.74
CA LYS A 332 -10.47 20.45 2.68
C LYS A 332 -9.61 20.31 3.93
N ASP A 333 -9.45 19.08 4.43
CA ASP A 333 -8.55 18.82 5.56
C ASP A 333 -7.07 19.02 5.19
N TYR A 334 -6.68 18.62 3.98
CA TYR A 334 -5.34 18.90 3.45
C TYR A 334 -5.10 20.39 3.21
N GLU A 335 -6.08 21.13 2.71
CA GLU A 335 -5.98 22.60 2.56
C GLU A 335 -5.75 23.30 3.89
N LYS A 336 -6.48 22.91 4.95
CA LYS A 336 -6.27 23.43 6.31
C LYS A 336 -4.85 23.20 6.83
N LYS A 337 -4.22 22.13 6.36
CA LYS A 337 -2.83 21.75 6.69
C LYS A 337 -1.80 22.33 5.71
N PHE A 338 -2.22 23.10 4.72
CA PHE A 338 -1.38 23.66 3.65
C PHE A 338 -0.70 22.60 2.76
N TYR A 339 -1.33 21.43 2.61
CA TYR A 339 -0.86 20.38 1.72
C TYR A 339 -1.57 20.48 0.35
N SER A 340 -1.23 21.51 -0.44
CA SER A 340 -1.90 21.84 -1.70
C SER A 340 -1.86 20.71 -2.74
N VAL A 341 -0.74 19.99 -2.83
CA VAL A 341 -0.58 18.86 -3.76
C VAL A 341 -1.52 17.72 -3.41
N GLN A 342 -1.66 17.39 -2.12
CA GLN A 342 -2.59 16.36 -1.67
C GLN A 342 -4.05 16.81 -1.83
N ALA A 343 -4.36 18.07 -1.48
CA ALA A 343 -5.68 18.62 -1.68
C ALA A 343 -6.12 18.58 -3.15
N ARG A 344 -5.25 19.03 -4.06
CA ARG A 344 -5.49 18.98 -5.50
C ARG A 344 -5.79 17.56 -6.00
N TYR A 345 -5.03 16.61 -5.55
CA TYR A 345 -5.24 15.21 -5.90
C TYR A 345 -6.63 14.69 -5.42
N GLU A 346 -7.02 14.99 -4.20
CA GLU A 346 -8.32 14.55 -3.68
C GLU A 346 -9.48 15.23 -4.42
N TYR A 347 -9.38 16.53 -4.77
CA TYR A 347 -10.37 17.17 -5.61
C TYR A 347 -10.42 16.58 -7.03
N GLN A 348 -9.29 16.23 -7.62
CA GLN A 348 -9.27 15.52 -8.91
C GLN A 348 -9.98 14.17 -8.81
N ARG A 349 -9.77 13.42 -7.73
CA ARG A 349 -10.44 12.15 -7.48
C ARG A 349 -11.96 12.35 -7.28
N ALA A 350 -12.36 13.37 -6.52
CA ALA A 350 -13.77 13.73 -6.38
C ALA A 350 -14.42 14.03 -7.74
N LEU A 351 -13.76 14.85 -8.58
CA LEU A 351 -14.24 15.21 -9.92
C LEU A 351 -14.18 14.04 -10.91
N ARG A 352 -13.31 13.08 -10.70
CA ARG A 352 -13.29 11.82 -11.47
C ARG A 352 -14.53 11.00 -11.20
N ILE A 353 -14.95 10.92 -9.92
CA ILE A 353 -16.14 10.19 -9.49
C ILE A 353 -17.41 10.94 -9.89
N ASN A 354 -17.51 12.23 -9.54
CA ASN A 354 -18.63 13.11 -9.89
C ASN A 354 -18.14 14.35 -10.64
N PRO A 355 -18.08 14.32 -11.97
CA PRO A 355 -17.66 15.47 -12.77
C PRO A 355 -18.57 16.70 -12.64
N LEU A 356 -19.82 16.52 -12.18
CA LEU A 356 -20.80 17.59 -12.05
C LEU A 356 -20.74 18.31 -10.71
N ASN A 357 -19.94 17.86 -9.75
CA ASN A 357 -19.83 18.51 -8.45
C ASN A 357 -19.16 19.88 -8.56
N GLN A 358 -19.94 20.95 -8.35
CA GLN A 358 -19.48 22.34 -8.47
C GLN A 358 -18.49 22.74 -7.37
N GLU A 359 -18.74 22.32 -6.12
CA GLU A 359 -17.88 22.69 -4.99
C GLU A 359 -16.44 22.19 -5.20
N ALA A 360 -16.29 20.93 -5.55
CA ALA A 360 -14.99 20.33 -5.86
C ALA A 360 -14.33 21.03 -7.06
N ARG A 361 -15.13 21.37 -8.09
CA ARG A 361 -14.60 22.03 -9.30
C ARG A 361 -14.11 23.44 -9.03
N ILE A 362 -14.85 24.23 -8.25
CA ILE A 362 -14.43 25.58 -7.86
C ILE A 362 -13.15 25.51 -7.01
N ALA A 363 -13.11 24.64 -5.98
CA ALA A 363 -11.95 24.50 -5.13
C ALA A 363 -10.72 24.01 -5.93
N TYR A 364 -10.90 23.04 -6.82
CA TYR A 364 -9.84 22.59 -7.72
C TYR A 364 -9.33 23.73 -8.62
N ALA A 365 -10.25 24.52 -9.18
CA ALA A 365 -9.91 25.67 -10.00
C ALA A 365 -9.08 26.71 -9.21
N GLU A 366 -9.45 27.02 -7.96
CA GLU A 366 -8.71 27.95 -7.11
C GLU A 366 -7.28 27.47 -6.84
N LEU A 367 -7.07 26.16 -6.67
CA LEU A 367 -5.71 25.57 -6.55
C LEU A 367 -4.92 25.74 -7.86
N LEU A 368 -5.54 25.53 -9.03
CA LEU A 368 -4.90 25.78 -10.32
C LEU A 368 -4.48 27.26 -10.48
N LEU A 369 -5.34 28.17 -10.04
CA LEU A 369 -5.03 29.59 -10.06
C LEU A 369 -3.86 29.94 -9.14
N SER A 370 -3.79 29.34 -7.95
CA SER A 370 -2.68 29.54 -7.01
C SER A 370 -1.34 29.04 -7.56
N ASP A 371 -1.38 27.98 -8.37
CA ASP A 371 -0.22 27.42 -9.07
C ASP A 371 0.15 28.22 -10.35
N GLY A 372 -0.64 29.26 -10.70
CA GLY A 372 -0.39 30.14 -11.85
C GLY A 372 -1.03 29.67 -13.16
N PHE A 373 -1.85 28.63 -13.15
CA PHE A 373 -2.55 28.06 -14.32
C PHE A 373 -3.89 28.78 -14.58
N LYS A 374 -3.84 29.97 -15.13
CA LYS A 374 -4.99 30.86 -15.35
C LYS A 374 -5.93 30.38 -16.46
N GLU A 375 -5.39 29.81 -17.55
CA GLU A 375 -6.20 29.25 -18.65
C GLU A 375 -6.97 28.03 -18.16
N SER A 376 -6.32 27.18 -17.39
CA SER A 376 -6.95 26.01 -16.76
C SER A 376 -7.99 26.39 -15.71
N TYR A 377 -7.74 27.43 -14.90
CA TYR A 377 -8.73 28.00 -13.99
C TYR A 377 -9.99 28.43 -14.74
N LEU A 378 -9.81 29.25 -15.79
CA LEU A 378 -10.92 29.72 -16.63
C LEU A 378 -11.71 28.58 -17.25
N SER A 379 -11.02 27.55 -17.74
CA SER A 379 -11.64 26.35 -18.32
C SER A 379 -12.56 25.62 -17.32
N GLN A 380 -12.17 25.51 -16.04
CA GLN A 380 -13.01 24.91 -15.01
C GLN A 380 -14.28 25.75 -14.75
N LEU A 381 -14.18 27.10 -14.73
CA LEU A 381 -15.33 27.96 -14.54
C LEU A 381 -16.27 27.95 -15.76
N GLN A 382 -15.72 27.89 -16.97
CA GLN A 382 -16.50 27.75 -18.20
C GLN A 382 -17.31 26.47 -18.22
N PHE A 383 -16.72 25.34 -17.76
CA PHE A 383 -17.46 24.10 -17.62
C PHE A 383 -18.71 24.24 -16.73
N ILE A 384 -18.63 24.97 -15.59
CA ILE A 384 -19.79 25.25 -14.73
C ILE A 384 -20.82 26.07 -15.47
N SER A 385 -20.38 27.07 -16.25
CA SER A 385 -21.25 27.92 -17.05
C SER A 385 -21.98 27.13 -18.13
N ASP A 386 -21.30 26.23 -18.81
CA ASP A 386 -21.86 25.38 -19.88
C ASP A 386 -22.91 24.40 -19.35
N GLN A 387 -22.81 24.00 -18.07
CA GLN A 387 -23.86 23.23 -17.39
C GLN A 387 -25.10 24.07 -16.99
N GLY A 388 -25.04 25.39 -17.19
CA GLY A 388 -26.15 26.30 -16.84
C GLY A 388 -26.28 26.64 -15.35
N GLU A 389 -25.25 26.30 -14.55
CA GLU A 389 -25.29 26.43 -13.09
C GLU A 389 -24.40 27.54 -12.55
N ALA A 390 -23.83 28.38 -13.43
CA ALA A 390 -22.96 29.47 -13.03
C ALA A 390 -23.68 30.58 -12.28
N THR A 391 -23.15 30.95 -11.11
CA THR A 391 -23.60 32.16 -10.40
C THR A 391 -23.15 33.44 -11.14
N GLN A 392 -23.81 34.60 -10.86
CA GLN A 392 -23.38 35.86 -11.47
C GLN A 392 -21.89 36.16 -11.20
N LYS A 393 -21.39 35.85 -9.99
CA LYS A 393 -19.97 36.00 -9.65
C LYS A 393 -19.05 35.18 -10.57
N ILE A 394 -19.45 33.96 -10.90
CA ILE A 394 -18.66 33.09 -11.82
C ILE A 394 -18.67 33.70 -13.22
N LEU A 395 -19.84 34.17 -13.71
CA LEU A 395 -19.96 34.80 -15.02
C LEU A 395 -19.10 36.06 -15.14
N ASP A 396 -19.14 36.93 -14.14
CA ASP A 396 -18.32 38.15 -14.08
C ASP A 396 -16.81 37.79 -14.04
N THR A 397 -16.44 36.71 -13.34
CA THR A 397 -15.06 36.22 -13.30
C THR A 397 -14.62 35.69 -14.67
N ILE A 398 -15.47 34.93 -15.36
CA ILE A 398 -15.21 34.42 -16.71
C ILE A 398 -14.96 35.57 -17.68
N GLU A 399 -15.83 36.63 -17.65
CA GLU A 399 -15.67 37.81 -18.51
C GLU A 399 -14.34 38.52 -18.25
N GLY A 400 -13.98 38.72 -16.97
CA GLY A 400 -12.71 39.31 -16.57
C GLY A 400 -11.50 38.52 -17.06
N TYR A 401 -11.50 37.20 -16.86
CA TYR A 401 -10.40 36.35 -17.31
C TYR A 401 -10.33 36.19 -18.84
N ASN A 402 -11.45 36.14 -19.56
CA ASN A 402 -11.46 36.16 -21.01
C ASN A 402 -10.77 37.43 -21.57
N SER A 403 -11.01 38.57 -20.95
CA SER A 403 -10.31 39.80 -21.32
C SER A 403 -8.81 39.74 -21.00
N LEU A 404 -8.44 39.22 -19.83
CA LEU A 404 -7.05 39.11 -19.40
C LEU A 404 -6.26 38.13 -20.29
N LEU A 405 -6.87 37.02 -20.71
CA LEU A 405 -6.23 35.92 -21.47
C LEU A 405 -6.39 36.11 -23.00
N SER A 406 -6.82 37.26 -23.47
CA SER A 406 -7.00 37.56 -24.90
C SER A 406 -5.72 37.48 -25.76
N ASN A 407 -4.56 37.51 -25.11
CA ASN A 407 -3.23 37.44 -25.76
C ASN A 407 -2.44 36.15 -25.52
N THR A 408 -3.09 35.09 -25.02
CA THR A 408 -2.42 33.80 -24.82
C THR A 408 -2.01 33.13 -26.15
N LEU A 409 -1.09 32.18 -26.10
CA LEU A 409 -0.64 31.44 -27.28
C LEU A 409 -1.79 30.71 -27.96
N SER A 410 -2.72 30.16 -27.19
CA SER A 410 -3.92 29.50 -27.71
C SER A 410 -4.75 30.44 -28.61
N VAL A 411 -4.93 31.70 -28.19
CA VAL A 411 -5.65 32.73 -28.97
C VAL A 411 -4.82 33.20 -30.16
N LYS A 412 -3.53 33.54 -29.97
CA LYS A 412 -2.62 34.04 -31.05
C LYS A 412 -2.49 33.08 -32.22
N TRP A 413 -2.48 31.78 -31.91
CA TRP A 413 -2.30 30.71 -32.90
C TRP A 413 -3.61 30.04 -33.30
N ASN A 414 -4.74 30.42 -32.68
CA ASN A 414 -6.05 29.83 -32.89
C ASN A 414 -6.05 28.29 -32.72
N ILE A 415 -5.41 27.81 -31.66
CA ILE A 415 -5.34 26.38 -31.29
C ILE A 415 -5.95 26.22 -29.91
N ASN A 416 -6.97 25.37 -29.80
CA ASN A 416 -7.58 25.04 -28.52
C ASN A 416 -6.78 23.94 -27.80
N PRO A 417 -6.21 24.22 -26.61
CA PRO A 417 -5.41 23.26 -25.86
C PRO A 417 -6.13 21.95 -25.52
N PHE A 418 -7.46 21.99 -25.41
CA PHE A 418 -8.28 20.81 -25.08
C PHE A 418 -8.14 19.67 -26.10
N TYR A 419 -7.83 19.98 -27.36
CA TYR A 419 -7.71 18.99 -28.42
C TYR A 419 -6.24 18.56 -28.71
N LEU A 420 -5.30 18.95 -27.84
CA LEU A 420 -3.91 18.54 -28.00
C LEU A 420 -3.75 17.07 -27.62
N ASP A 421 -3.15 16.29 -28.52
CA ASP A 421 -2.72 14.91 -28.23
C ASP A 421 -1.24 14.92 -27.85
N LYS A 422 -0.98 14.91 -26.55
CA LYS A 422 0.37 14.90 -25.98
C LYS A 422 0.83 13.50 -25.55
N LYS A 423 0.02 12.46 -25.76
CA LYS A 423 0.39 11.09 -25.39
C LYS A 423 1.57 10.61 -26.24
N ARG A 424 2.73 10.48 -25.62
CA ARG A 424 3.99 10.15 -26.30
C ARG A 424 4.48 8.75 -25.98
N TRP A 425 4.19 8.24 -24.79
CA TRP A 425 4.70 6.98 -24.31
C TRP A 425 3.57 5.96 -24.13
N ASN A 426 3.72 4.80 -24.76
CA ASN A 426 2.81 3.67 -24.57
C ASN A 426 3.38 2.74 -23.50
N LEU A 427 2.72 2.68 -22.34
CA LEU A 427 3.13 1.93 -21.18
C LEU A 427 2.19 0.74 -20.93
N GLY A 428 2.73 -0.49 -20.88
CA GLY A 428 2.01 -1.67 -20.44
C GLY A 428 2.12 -1.84 -18.91
N LEU A 429 1.02 -2.12 -18.23
CA LEU A 429 0.99 -2.35 -16.78
C LEU A 429 0.51 -3.77 -16.49
N TYR A 430 1.29 -4.54 -15.73
CA TYR A 430 1.06 -5.94 -15.44
C TYR A 430 1.20 -6.22 -13.94
N ALA A 431 0.33 -7.10 -13.41
CA ALA A 431 0.46 -7.61 -12.05
C ALA A 431 1.41 -8.82 -12.03
N SER A 432 2.34 -8.86 -11.07
CA SER A 432 3.17 -10.05 -10.85
C SER A 432 2.31 -11.21 -10.31
N GLU A 433 2.82 -12.43 -10.46
CA GLU A 433 2.31 -13.60 -9.76
C GLU A 433 2.63 -13.42 -8.28
N GLY A 434 1.73 -12.77 -7.57
CA GLY A 434 1.94 -12.30 -6.19
C GLY A 434 2.01 -13.44 -5.19
N LYS A 435 2.59 -13.14 -4.03
CA LYS A 435 2.51 -13.98 -2.82
C LYS A 435 1.05 -14.05 -2.35
N THR A 436 0.72 -15.07 -1.54
CA THR A 436 -0.64 -15.19 -0.98
C THR A 436 -1.03 -13.92 -0.26
N GLU A 437 -2.09 -13.27 -0.74
CA GLU A 437 -2.61 -12.03 -0.16
C GLU A 437 -3.28 -12.34 1.17
N LEU A 438 -2.94 -11.56 2.20
CA LEU A 438 -3.36 -11.85 3.58
C LEU A 438 -4.66 -11.14 3.97
N ILE A 439 -4.93 -9.95 3.41
CA ILE A 439 -6.06 -9.10 3.82
C ILE A 439 -7.07 -8.95 2.68
N HIS A 440 -6.62 -8.39 1.54
CA HIS A 440 -7.49 -8.17 0.38
C HIS A 440 -7.14 -9.11 -0.77
N MET A 441 -8.08 -9.97 -1.15
CA MET A 441 -7.95 -10.78 -2.36
C MET A 441 -7.88 -9.87 -3.59
N ASP A 442 -7.04 -10.22 -4.56
CA ASP A 442 -6.79 -9.43 -5.77
C ASP A 442 -6.29 -7.99 -5.50
N GLY A 443 -5.73 -7.70 -4.31
CA GLY A 443 -5.22 -6.37 -3.94
C GLY A 443 -4.19 -5.82 -4.93
N THR A 444 -3.29 -6.67 -5.45
CA THR A 444 -2.32 -6.29 -6.50
C THR A 444 -3.01 -5.86 -7.80
N LYS A 445 -4.10 -6.53 -8.19
CA LYS A 445 -4.86 -6.18 -9.39
C LYS A 445 -5.59 -4.85 -9.22
N ILE A 446 -6.21 -4.64 -8.05
CA ILE A 446 -6.86 -3.37 -7.71
C ILE A 446 -5.84 -2.23 -7.69
N ALA A 447 -4.66 -2.46 -7.10
CA ALA A 447 -3.57 -1.50 -7.10
C ALA A 447 -3.12 -1.14 -8.53
N LEU A 448 -3.05 -2.13 -9.42
CA LEU A 448 -2.68 -1.92 -10.81
C LEU A 448 -3.74 -1.12 -11.58
N ASP A 449 -5.03 -1.46 -11.40
CA ASP A 449 -6.15 -0.72 -11.99
C ASP A 449 -6.14 0.73 -11.51
N PHE A 450 -5.87 0.94 -10.21
CA PHE A 450 -5.78 2.27 -9.64
C PHE A 450 -4.58 3.07 -10.20
N ILE A 451 -3.41 2.46 -10.38
CA ILE A 451 -2.27 3.10 -11.08
C ILE A 451 -2.68 3.50 -12.50
N GLY A 452 -3.40 2.63 -13.22
CA GLY A 452 -3.92 2.94 -14.54
C GLY A 452 -4.86 4.14 -14.56
N ASP A 453 -5.76 4.23 -13.58
CA ASP A 453 -6.67 5.38 -13.44
C ASP A 453 -5.92 6.68 -13.11
N LEU A 454 -4.85 6.62 -12.32
CA LEU A 454 -3.98 7.77 -12.07
C LEU A 454 -3.33 8.29 -13.37
N PHE A 455 -2.92 7.40 -14.28
CA PHE A 455 -2.35 7.78 -15.57
C PHE A 455 -3.38 8.36 -16.57
N VAL A 456 -4.68 8.26 -16.31
CA VAL A 456 -5.69 8.92 -17.15
C VAL A 456 -5.46 10.44 -17.18
N SER A 457 -5.05 11.02 -16.05
CA SER A 457 -4.74 12.44 -15.94
C SER A 457 -3.34 12.82 -16.43
N SER A 458 -2.47 11.86 -16.77
CA SER A 458 -1.15 12.13 -17.32
C SER A 458 -1.24 12.71 -18.73
N ASN A 459 -0.50 13.76 -19.01
CA ASN A 459 -0.49 14.38 -20.32
C ASN A 459 0.35 13.58 -21.35
N THR A 460 1.38 12.87 -20.90
CA THR A 460 2.41 12.29 -21.79
C THR A 460 2.36 10.77 -21.91
N ILE A 461 1.71 10.07 -20.96
CA ILE A 461 1.69 8.62 -20.89
C ILE A 461 0.33 8.06 -21.27
N ASN A 462 0.31 7.09 -22.16
CA ASN A 462 -0.84 6.23 -22.46
C ASN A 462 -0.62 4.89 -21.77
N ALA A 463 -1.19 4.73 -20.58
CA ALA A 463 -1.07 3.51 -19.79
C ALA A 463 -2.16 2.50 -20.16
N ASN A 464 -1.73 1.26 -20.39
CA ASN A 464 -2.61 0.14 -20.74
C ASN A 464 -2.49 -0.94 -19.67
N VAL A 465 -3.57 -1.17 -18.94
CA VAL A 465 -3.61 -2.10 -17.80
C VAL A 465 -4.08 -3.47 -18.24
N ASP A 466 -3.38 -4.53 -17.83
CA ASP A 466 -3.89 -5.89 -17.85
C ASP A 466 -3.90 -6.45 -16.42
N SER A 467 -5.00 -6.19 -15.72
CA SER A 467 -5.25 -6.69 -14.35
C SER A 467 -6.01 -8.02 -14.32
N LYS A 468 -6.48 -8.52 -15.48
CA LYS A 468 -7.25 -9.79 -15.55
C LYS A 468 -6.38 -11.00 -15.25
N ASN A 469 -5.12 -10.93 -15.66
CA ASN A 469 -4.16 -12.01 -15.52
C ASN A 469 -2.98 -11.59 -14.62
N VAL A 470 -2.30 -12.58 -14.06
CA VAL A 470 -1.00 -12.39 -13.42
C VAL A 470 0.10 -12.81 -14.40
N TYR A 471 1.21 -12.11 -14.35
CA TYR A 471 2.26 -12.26 -15.34
C TYR A 471 3.61 -12.56 -14.69
N ASN A 472 4.32 -13.56 -15.21
CA ASN A 472 5.75 -13.60 -15.05
C ASN A 472 6.41 -12.69 -16.12
N PHE A 473 7.71 -12.42 -15.96
CA PHE A 473 8.45 -11.55 -16.89
C PHE A 473 8.29 -11.99 -18.37
N THR A 474 8.41 -13.29 -18.64
CA THR A 474 8.39 -13.80 -20.03
C THR A 474 7.04 -13.55 -20.71
N ALA A 475 5.94 -13.78 -19.98
CA ALA A 475 4.59 -13.56 -20.51
C ALA A 475 4.29 -12.06 -20.68
N ALA A 476 4.68 -11.22 -19.71
CA ALA A 476 4.53 -9.76 -19.78
C ALA A 476 5.32 -9.17 -20.97
N PHE A 477 6.57 -9.59 -21.15
CA PHE A 477 7.39 -9.14 -22.27
C PHE A 477 6.84 -9.57 -23.64
N ALA A 478 6.37 -10.81 -23.73
CA ALA A 478 5.77 -11.31 -24.98
C ALA A 478 4.50 -10.51 -25.36
N ASP A 479 3.64 -10.21 -24.39
CA ASP A 479 2.44 -9.41 -24.61
C ASP A 479 2.77 -7.95 -24.92
N ALA A 480 3.65 -7.32 -24.15
CA ALA A 480 4.10 -5.95 -24.38
C ALA A 480 4.70 -5.75 -25.77
N ARG A 481 5.54 -6.69 -26.20
CA ARG A 481 6.14 -6.67 -27.56
C ARG A 481 5.09 -6.85 -28.64
N LYS A 482 4.11 -7.74 -28.45
CA LYS A 482 3.00 -7.95 -29.37
C LYS A 482 2.14 -6.69 -29.53
N LYS A 483 1.90 -5.97 -28.44
CA LYS A 483 1.10 -4.73 -28.41
C LYS A 483 1.91 -3.48 -28.82
N GLY A 484 3.23 -3.60 -28.95
CA GLY A 484 4.11 -2.50 -29.35
C GLY A 484 4.30 -1.42 -28.30
N TYR A 485 4.28 -1.78 -27.02
CA TYR A 485 4.55 -0.83 -25.94
C TYR A 485 6.02 -0.39 -25.93
N ASP A 486 6.26 0.89 -25.64
CA ASP A 486 7.60 1.45 -25.49
C ASP A 486 8.28 0.88 -24.25
N TYR A 487 7.55 0.86 -23.16
CA TYR A 487 7.94 0.28 -21.88
C TYR A 487 6.80 -0.55 -21.29
N PHE A 488 7.16 -1.45 -20.37
CA PHE A 488 6.17 -2.14 -19.56
C PHE A 488 6.63 -2.26 -18.12
N CYS A 489 5.69 -2.21 -17.20
CA CYS A 489 5.92 -2.32 -15.77
C CYS A 489 5.29 -3.60 -15.22
N ILE A 490 6.00 -4.23 -14.28
CA ILE A 490 5.46 -5.34 -13.48
C ILE A 490 5.41 -4.86 -12.04
N LEU A 491 4.20 -4.84 -11.47
CA LEU A 491 3.94 -4.49 -10.09
C LEU A 491 3.95 -5.74 -9.20
N ASP A 492 4.78 -5.75 -8.18
CA ASP A 492 4.73 -6.65 -7.04
C ASP A 492 4.27 -5.83 -5.82
N PHE A 493 3.15 -6.24 -5.23
CA PHE A 493 2.50 -5.48 -4.17
C PHE A 493 2.13 -6.40 -3.02
N THR A 494 2.40 -5.97 -1.80
CA THR A 494 2.04 -6.70 -0.58
C THR A 494 1.48 -5.75 0.46
N GLU A 495 0.48 -6.21 1.18
CA GLU A 495 -0.24 -5.49 2.20
C GLU A 495 -0.25 -6.28 3.51
N SER A 496 -0.17 -5.56 4.64
CA SER A 496 -0.53 -6.05 5.97
C SER A 496 -1.53 -5.08 6.62
N GLU A 497 -2.02 -5.39 7.81
CA GLU A 497 -2.98 -4.53 8.53
C GLU A 497 -2.47 -3.10 8.74
N ARG A 498 -1.16 -2.89 8.86
CA ARG A 498 -0.56 -1.61 9.23
C ARG A 498 0.34 -1.00 8.16
N GLU A 499 0.68 -1.75 7.13
CA GLU A 499 1.68 -1.35 6.15
C GLU A 499 1.36 -1.83 4.74
N VAL A 500 1.94 -1.14 3.78
CA VAL A 500 1.95 -1.51 2.36
C VAL A 500 3.39 -1.45 1.89
N SER A 501 3.79 -2.46 1.16
CA SER A 501 5.06 -2.45 0.44
C SER A 501 4.85 -2.91 -0.99
N GLY A 502 5.60 -2.32 -1.89
CA GLY A 502 5.53 -2.69 -3.29
C GLY A 502 6.83 -2.43 -4.00
N LYS A 503 6.98 -3.10 -5.12
CA LYS A 503 8.05 -2.90 -6.07
C LYS A 503 7.45 -2.82 -7.46
N ILE A 504 7.77 -1.77 -8.20
CA ILE A 504 7.46 -1.69 -9.61
C ILE A 504 8.75 -1.73 -10.42
N SER A 505 8.83 -2.67 -11.36
CA SER A 505 9.99 -2.85 -12.22
C SER A 505 9.61 -2.51 -13.65
N MET A 506 10.31 -1.55 -14.26
CA MET A 506 10.06 -1.06 -15.60
C MET A 506 11.06 -1.66 -16.57
N TYR A 507 10.58 -2.15 -17.67
CA TYR A 507 11.36 -2.83 -18.71
C TYR A 507 11.13 -2.21 -20.07
N SER A 508 12.11 -2.30 -20.95
CA SER A 508 11.96 -1.92 -22.35
C SER A 508 11.03 -2.90 -23.09
N GLY A 509 10.01 -2.39 -23.75
CA GLY A 509 9.10 -3.21 -24.58
C GLY A 509 9.79 -3.81 -25.81
N ARG A 510 10.90 -3.20 -26.25
CA ARG A 510 11.64 -3.63 -27.42
C ARG A 510 12.55 -4.83 -27.17
N ASN A 511 13.36 -4.80 -26.11
CA ASN A 511 14.40 -5.81 -25.84
C ASN A 511 14.24 -6.54 -24.50
N GLY A 512 13.30 -6.11 -23.64
CA GLY A 512 13.03 -6.71 -22.33
C GLY A 512 14.06 -6.39 -21.25
N ASN A 513 15.02 -5.51 -21.49
CA ASN A 513 15.99 -5.10 -20.47
C ASN A 513 15.29 -4.33 -19.35
N LEU A 514 15.69 -4.60 -18.10
CA LEU A 514 15.29 -3.79 -16.96
C LEU A 514 15.89 -2.39 -17.12
N VAL A 515 15.04 -1.37 -17.15
CA VAL A 515 15.47 0.03 -17.31
C VAL A 515 15.44 0.79 -15.99
N SER A 516 14.51 0.46 -15.10
CA SER A 516 14.43 1.03 -13.76
C SER A 516 13.61 0.17 -12.81
N SER A 517 13.76 0.39 -11.50
CA SER A 517 12.99 -0.30 -10.48
C SER A 517 12.86 0.59 -9.25
N TRP A 518 11.67 0.68 -8.69
CA TRP A 518 11.39 1.49 -7.51
C TRP A 518 10.70 0.63 -6.47
N ASP A 519 11.17 0.75 -5.24
CA ASP A 519 10.59 0.10 -4.07
C ASP A 519 9.88 1.15 -3.21
N VAL A 520 8.78 0.77 -2.59
CA VAL A 520 8.02 1.64 -1.68
C VAL A 520 7.62 0.88 -0.42
N TYR A 521 7.67 1.58 0.71
CA TYR A 521 7.14 1.12 1.98
C TYR A 521 6.37 2.27 2.62
N ARG A 522 5.12 2.04 3.03
CA ARG A 522 4.25 3.06 3.64
C ARG A 522 3.45 2.47 4.79
N THR A 523 3.18 3.30 5.80
CA THR A 523 2.32 3.01 6.95
C THR A 523 1.28 4.11 7.11
N GLY A 524 0.27 3.89 7.94
CA GLY A 524 -0.81 4.84 8.18
C GLY A 524 -2.00 4.68 7.24
N ASN A 525 -3.00 5.54 7.39
CA ASN A 525 -4.28 5.40 6.67
C ASN A 525 -4.15 5.67 5.16
N ASP A 526 -3.24 6.56 4.75
CA ASP A 526 -3.02 6.90 3.33
C ASP A 526 -1.96 6.00 2.66
N ARG A 527 -1.53 4.92 3.33
CA ARG A 527 -0.42 4.07 2.88
C ARG A 527 -0.59 3.53 1.46
N PHE A 528 -1.79 3.07 1.11
CA PHE A 528 -2.09 2.52 -0.21
C PHE A 528 -1.96 3.58 -1.30
N VAL A 529 -2.74 4.65 -1.21
CA VAL A 529 -2.77 5.72 -2.20
C VAL A 529 -1.40 6.40 -2.35
N SER A 530 -0.74 6.68 -1.22
CA SER A 530 0.57 7.34 -1.25
C SER A 530 1.67 6.47 -1.87
N ALA A 531 1.61 5.14 -1.70
CA ALA A 531 2.53 4.20 -2.34
C ALA A 531 2.34 4.18 -3.86
N LEU A 532 1.09 4.10 -4.33
CA LEU A 532 0.80 4.03 -5.76
C LEU A 532 1.07 5.35 -6.48
N ARG A 533 0.77 6.49 -5.85
CA ARG A 533 1.14 7.81 -6.37
C ARG A 533 2.66 7.99 -6.48
N TYR A 534 3.41 7.47 -5.52
CA TYR A 534 4.88 7.49 -5.61
C TYR A 534 5.36 6.78 -6.89
N PHE A 535 4.80 5.60 -7.22
CA PHE A 535 5.17 4.90 -8.45
C PHE A 535 4.82 5.69 -9.70
N VAL A 536 3.62 6.26 -9.77
CA VAL A 536 3.20 7.10 -10.91
C VAL A 536 4.14 8.29 -11.08
N THR A 537 4.43 9.02 -10.01
CA THR A 537 5.35 10.17 -10.05
C THR A 537 6.75 9.76 -10.49
N LYS A 538 7.26 8.61 -10.03
CA LYS A 538 8.59 8.11 -10.43
C LYS A 538 8.63 7.73 -11.90
N ILE A 539 7.60 7.08 -12.41
CA ILE A 539 7.52 6.72 -13.84
C ILE A 539 7.42 7.99 -14.69
N GLU A 540 6.53 8.93 -14.34
CA GLU A 540 6.38 10.19 -15.08
C GLU A 540 7.67 11.01 -15.11
N SER A 541 8.31 11.18 -13.95
CA SER A 541 9.55 11.96 -13.85
C SER A 541 10.77 11.30 -14.52
N SER A 542 10.71 10.00 -14.79
CA SER A 542 11.79 9.27 -15.44
C SER A 542 11.71 9.30 -16.96
N LEU A 543 10.53 9.49 -17.54
CA LEU A 543 10.34 9.51 -18.98
C LEU A 543 10.69 10.89 -19.57
N PRO A 544 11.51 10.95 -20.62
CA PRO A 544 11.85 12.21 -21.26
C PRO A 544 10.63 12.94 -21.82
N THR A 545 10.57 14.24 -21.55
CA THR A 545 9.54 15.11 -22.15
C THR A 545 10.02 15.59 -23.50
N TYR A 546 9.20 15.42 -24.55
CA TYR A 546 9.42 15.97 -25.86
C TYR A 546 8.10 16.40 -26.49
N GLY A 547 8.16 17.39 -27.39
CA GLY A 547 6.98 17.96 -28.04
C GLY A 547 6.93 17.75 -29.53
N GLU A 548 5.83 18.18 -30.11
CA GLU A 548 5.58 18.19 -31.56
C GLU A 548 5.31 19.62 -32.05
N ILE A 549 5.79 19.97 -33.20
CA ILE A 549 5.49 21.26 -33.84
C ILE A 549 4.04 21.25 -34.29
N LEU A 550 3.21 22.06 -33.61
CA LEU A 550 1.78 22.19 -33.90
C LEU A 550 1.49 23.07 -35.10
N ASN A 551 2.25 24.15 -35.22
CA ASN A 551 2.06 25.14 -36.28
C ASN A 551 3.38 25.89 -36.57
N ARG A 552 3.47 26.49 -37.77
CA ARG A 552 4.68 27.21 -38.20
C ARG A 552 4.32 28.46 -39.01
N LYS A 553 4.97 29.59 -38.69
CA LYS A 553 4.93 30.86 -39.44
C LYS A 553 6.36 31.29 -39.73
N ASN A 554 6.88 30.92 -40.92
CA ASN A 554 8.29 31.15 -41.33
C ASN A 554 9.28 30.50 -40.34
N SER A 555 10.03 31.31 -39.59
CA SER A 555 10.97 30.86 -38.55
C SER A 555 10.34 30.69 -37.17
N GLU A 556 9.15 31.18 -36.97
CA GLU A 556 8.42 31.04 -35.71
C GLU A 556 7.60 29.74 -35.71
N ILE A 557 7.68 28.98 -34.64
CA ILE A 557 6.90 27.74 -34.44
C ILE A 557 6.13 27.77 -33.12
N LEU A 558 5.07 26.98 -33.10
CA LEU A 558 4.32 26.65 -31.90
C LEU A 558 4.52 25.17 -31.60
N VAL A 559 4.81 24.85 -30.33
CA VAL A 559 5.09 23.50 -29.83
C VAL A 559 4.16 23.17 -28.69
N ASP A 560 3.78 21.92 -28.54
CA ASP A 560 2.86 21.43 -27.51
C ASP A 560 3.54 21.12 -26.16
N ILE A 561 4.61 21.83 -25.85
CA ILE A 561 5.23 21.81 -24.52
C ILE A 561 5.00 23.15 -23.84
N GLY A 562 4.51 23.12 -22.60
CA GLY A 562 4.25 24.31 -21.81
C GLY A 562 4.69 24.15 -20.34
N LYS A 563 4.21 25.07 -19.49
CA LYS A 563 4.51 25.05 -18.05
C LYS A 563 4.05 23.76 -17.35
N LYS A 564 2.94 23.17 -17.80
CA LYS A 564 2.44 21.90 -17.25
C LYS A 564 3.34 20.72 -17.56
N ASP A 565 4.15 20.82 -18.58
CA ASP A 565 5.12 19.82 -18.97
C ASP A 565 6.51 20.06 -18.33
N GLY A 566 6.60 21.06 -17.44
CA GLY A 566 7.83 21.39 -16.69
C GLY A 566 8.71 22.46 -17.35
N LEU A 567 8.24 23.15 -18.39
CA LEU A 567 9.00 24.23 -19.02
C LEU A 567 8.93 25.51 -18.17
N GLU A 568 10.07 26.02 -17.71
CA GLU A 568 10.18 27.22 -16.88
C GLU A 568 10.69 28.44 -17.69
N ASN A 569 10.37 29.66 -17.23
CA ASN A 569 10.72 30.90 -17.92
C ASN A 569 12.24 31.17 -18.00
N GLU A 570 13.03 30.49 -17.18
CA GLU A 570 14.49 30.63 -17.13
C GLU A 570 15.21 29.41 -17.77
N ASP A 571 14.48 28.58 -18.48
CA ASP A 571 15.02 27.36 -19.09
C ASP A 571 16.07 27.71 -20.16
N THR A 572 17.34 27.39 -19.87
CA THR A 572 18.47 27.55 -20.79
C THR A 572 18.73 26.29 -21.63
N THR A 573 17.85 25.30 -21.54
CA THR A 573 17.97 24.04 -22.26
C THR A 573 18.02 24.30 -23.77
N GLU A 574 19.02 23.77 -24.41
CA GLU A 574 19.07 23.74 -25.89
C GLU A 574 18.11 22.67 -26.40
N TRP A 575 17.24 23.06 -27.34
CA TRP A 575 16.27 22.17 -27.96
C TRP A 575 16.64 21.88 -29.42
N ILE A 576 16.55 20.63 -29.80
CA ILE A 576 16.78 20.18 -31.18
C ILE A 576 15.46 19.82 -31.86
N VAL A 577 15.42 20.09 -33.17
CA VAL A 577 14.31 19.67 -34.04
C VAL A 577 14.69 18.36 -34.71
N VAL A 578 13.90 17.31 -34.45
CA VAL A 578 14.13 15.97 -35.00
C VAL A 578 12.98 15.57 -35.92
N LYS A 579 13.29 14.93 -37.01
CA LYS A 579 12.31 14.51 -38.01
C LYS A 579 11.25 13.58 -37.44
N LYS A 580 9.98 13.80 -37.81
CA LYS A 580 8.84 12.95 -37.44
C LYS A 580 9.13 11.47 -37.74
N GLY A 581 8.88 10.62 -36.73
CA GLY A 581 9.07 9.16 -36.82
C GLY A 581 10.52 8.66 -36.74
N ALA A 582 11.50 9.56 -36.53
CA ALA A 582 12.90 9.18 -36.35
C ALA A 582 13.21 8.75 -34.91
N ILE A 583 12.39 9.16 -33.95
CA ILE A 583 12.57 8.85 -32.52
C ILE A 583 12.34 7.36 -32.27
N LYS A 584 13.22 6.77 -31.46
CA LYS A 584 13.10 5.40 -30.91
C LYS A 584 13.44 5.41 -29.45
N THR A 585 12.88 4.45 -28.70
CA THR A 585 13.31 4.18 -27.32
C THR A 585 14.77 3.75 -27.28
N ALA A 586 15.48 4.18 -26.24
CA ALA A 586 16.87 3.80 -26.03
C ALA A 586 17.01 2.26 -25.86
N ASP A 587 18.12 1.70 -26.31
CA ASP A 587 18.41 0.27 -26.13
C ASP A 587 18.82 -0.07 -24.69
N VAL A 588 19.35 0.91 -23.95
CA VAL A 588 19.78 0.78 -22.55
C VAL A 588 19.24 1.97 -21.76
N GLY A 589 18.63 1.69 -20.61
CA GLY A 589 18.04 2.73 -19.77
C GLY A 589 16.74 3.34 -20.33
N ILE A 590 16.35 4.46 -19.76
CA ILE A 590 15.21 5.27 -20.20
C ILE A 590 15.75 6.42 -21.05
N GLY A 591 15.23 6.59 -22.25
CA GLY A 591 15.70 7.66 -23.11
C GLY A 591 15.19 7.57 -24.55
N ILE A 592 15.61 8.55 -25.33
CA ILE A 592 15.28 8.71 -26.74
C ILE A 592 16.55 8.58 -27.54
N THR A 593 16.51 7.83 -28.66
CA THR A 593 17.60 7.72 -29.61
C THR A 593 17.13 8.08 -31.03
N PHE A 594 17.98 8.73 -31.80
CA PHE A 594 17.77 9.07 -33.20
C PHE A 594 19.14 9.23 -33.89
N LEU A 595 19.18 9.26 -35.21
CA LEU A 595 20.41 9.47 -35.92
C LEU A 595 20.75 10.97 -36.02
N GLU A 596 22.04 11.33 -36.04
CA GLU A 596 22.47 12.72 -36.21
C GLU A 596 21.97 13.36 -37.53
N SER A 597 21.78 12.53 -38.56
CA SER A 597 21.20 12.94 -39.85
C SER A 597 19.72 13.34 -39.75
N ASP A 598 19.03 12.93 -38.69
CA ASP A 598 17.60 13.24 -38.48
C ASP A 598 17.38 14.55 -37.71
N ILE A 599 18.46 15.18 -37.23
CA ILE A 599 18.42 16.53 -36.65
C ILE A 599 18.26 17.54 -37.79
N LEU A 600 17.16 18.26 -37.81
CA LEU A 600 16.78 19.23 -38.82
C LEU A 600 17.22 20.67 -38.49
N GLY A 601 17.32 20.97 -37.20
CA GLY A 601 17.64 22.30 -36.69
C GLY A 601 17.58 22.41 -35.18
N TYR A 602 17.52 23.64 -34.71
CA TYR A 602 17.46 23.96 -33.26
C TYR A 602 16.27 24.88 -32.99
N TYR A 603 15.73 24.82 -31.79
CA TYR A 603 14.59 25.61 -31.34
C TYR A 603 14.98 26.45 -30.13
N SER A 604 14.63 27.73 -30.15
CA SER A 604 14.81 28.66 -29.04
C SER A 604 13.44 29.12 -28.56
N VAL A 605 13.12 28.85 -27.31
CA VAL A 605 11.84 29.22 -26.66
C VAL A 605 11.81 30.74 -26.44
N GLU A 606 10.72 31.42 -26.81
CA GLU A 606 10.50 32.87 -26.62
C GLU A 606 9.30 33.17 -25.71
N GLU A 607 8.21 32.45 -25.87
CA GLU A 607 6.99 32.63 -25.07
C GLU A 607 6.48 31.28 -24.56
N ILE A 608 6.19 31.19 -23.25
CA ILE A 608 5.76 29.95 -22.59
C ILE A 608 4.33 30.14 -22.07
N GLY A 609 3.37 29.39 -22.61
CA GLY A 609 2.01 29.25 -22.12
C GLY A 609 1.85 28.08 -21.16
N GLU A 610 0.61 27.78 -20.77
CA GLU A 610 0.33 26.65 -19.86
C GLU A 610 0.56 25.30 -20.55
N GLU A 611 0.08 25.13 -21.78
CA GLU A 611 0.10 23.89 -22.54
C GLU A 611 1.04 23.89 -23.74
N MET A 612 1.48 25.06 -24.16
CA MET A 612 2.23 25.27 -25.39
C MET A 612 3.31 26.31 -25.19
N SER A 613 4.34 26.28 -26.06
CA SER A 613 5.35 27.34 -26.15
C SER A 613 5.55 27.76 -27.59
N SER A 614 5.96 29.00 -27.82
CA SER A 614 6.38 29.49 -29.13
C SER A 614 7.79 30.02 -29.09
N GLY A 615 8.44 30.01 -30.22
CA GLY A 615 9.80 30.53 -30.39
C GLY A 615 10.30 30.36 -31.80
N THR A 616 11.60 30.62 -31.98
CA THR A 616 12.23 30.63 -33.29
C THR A 616 13.03 29.37 -33.53
N ILE A 617 13.09 28.95 -34.82
CA ILE A 617 13.92 27.84 -35.27
C ILE A 617 15.10 28.34 -36.10
N SER A 618 16.23 27.63 -35.93
CA SER A 618 17.38 27.71 -36.83
C SER A 618 17.58 26.39 -37.56
N ILE A 619 17.83 26.42 -38.85
CA ILE A 619 17.97 25.22 -39.70
C ILE A 619 19.40 24.65 -39.64
N LYS A 620 19.52 23.30 -39.60
CA LYS A 620 20.79 22.61 -39.76
C LYS A 620 21.00 22.31 -41.26
N GLY A 621 21.93 23.01 -41.91
CA GLY A 621 22.25 22.80 -43.31
C GLY A 621 21.67 23.85 -44.24
N PHE A 622 21.69 23.58 -45.55
CA PHE A 622 21.36 24.55 -46.58
C PHE A 622 19.86 24.64 -46.91
N TYR A 623 19.16 23.53 -46.79
CA TYR A 623 17.71 23.45 -47.09
C TYR A 623 16.90 23.32 -45.83
N ASP A 624 15.82 24.10 -45.77
CA ASP A 624 14.83 23.98 -44.73
C ASP A 624 13.99 22.70 -44.93
N LYS A 625 14.04 21.79 -43.97
CA LYS A 625 13.33 20.52 -43.96
C LYS A 625 12.39 20.37 -42.79
N ILE A 626 12.27 21.42 -41.95
CA ILE A 626 11.45 21.41 -40.74
C ILE A 626 9.97 21.58 -41.11
N ASN A 627 9.13 20.68 -40.64
CA ASN A 627 7.70 20.67 -40.91
C ASN A 627 6.87 20.61 -39.64
N VAL A 628 5.59 20.95 -39.73
CA VAL A 628 4.60 20.65 -38.70
C VAL A 628 4.55 19.15 -38.50
N GLY A 629 4.56 18.75 -37.25
CA GLY A 629 4.61 17.34 -36.83
C GLY A 629 6.02 16.81 -36.52
N ASP A 630 7.11 17.60 -36.83
CA ASP A 630 8.43 17.22 -36.35
C ASP A 630 8.56 17.41 -34.83
N TYR A 631 9.50 16.71 -34.22
CA TYR A 631 9.64 16.66 -32.77
C TYR A 631 10.66 17.66 -32.25
N ILE A 632 10.39 18.18 -31.06
CA ILE A 632 11.27 19.07 -30.33
C ILE A 632 11.73 18.32 -29.05
N ILE A 633 13.05 18.15 -28.91
CA ILE A 633 13.69 17.33 -27.88
C ILE A 633 14.72 18.16 -27.13
N PRO A 634 14.76 18.18 -25.79
CA PRO A 634 15.84 18.81 -25.03
C PRO A 634 17.14 18.00 -25.20
N VAL A 635 18.25 18.70 -25.43
CA VAL A 635 19.57 18.09 -25.71
C VAL A 635 20.02 17.18 -24.54
N ASP A 636 19.72 17.56 -23.32
CA ASP A 636 20.10 16.82 -22.10
C ASP A 636 19.45 15.42 -21.98
N THR A 637 18.41 15.15 -22.75
CA THR A 637 17.70 13.84 -22.75
C THR A 637 18.23 12.87 -23.81
N VAL A 638 19.20 13.30 -24.63
CA VAL A 638 19.78 12.50 -25.68
C VAL A 638 20.95 11.67 -25.16
N THR A 639 20.84 10.35 -25.20
CA THR A 639 21.98 9.44 -24.96
C THR A 639 22.73 9.24 -26.28
N PRO A 640 23.95 9.78 -26.45
CA PRO A 640 24.75 9.51 -27.68
C PRO A 640 25.02 8.01 -27.78
N VAL A 641 24.87 7.46 -28.99
CA VAL A 641 25.06 6.02 -29.25
C VAL A 641 26.50 5.53 -28.96
N GLU A 642 27.46 6.44 -28.83
CA GLU A 642 28.88 6.10 -28.67
C GLU A 642 29.38 5.98 -27.23
N GLU A 643 28.67 6.51 -26.21
CA GLU A 643 29.14 6.49 -24.80
C GLU A 643 28.60 5.32 -23.93
N SER A 644 27.81 4.43 -24.50
CA SER A 644 27.12 3.38 -23.73
C SER A 644 28.00 2.20 -23.27
N LEU A 645 29.30 2.20 -23.52
CA LEU A 645 30.18 1.08 -23.21
C LEU A 645 31.14 1.27 -22.01
N GLU A 646 31.26 2.46 -21.45
CA GLU A 646 32.24 2.73 -20.36
C GLU A 646 31.67 3.05 -18.96
N ASN A 647 30.37 3.25 -18.76
CA ASN A 647 29.82 3.55 -17.44
C ASN A 647 29.07 2.36 -16.81
N LYS A 648 29.78 1.28 -16.55
CA LYS A 648 29.28 0.12 -15.78
C LYS A 648 29.73 0.09 -14.33
N GLU A 649 30.11 1.19 -13.73
CA GLU A 649 30.35 1.24 -12.28
C GLU A 649 29.99 2.64 -11.77
N ASN A 650 28.83 2.80 -11.20
CA ASN A 650 28.45 3.69 -10.10
C ASN A 650 26.96 4.04 -10.13
N THR A 651 26.09 3.02 -10.03
CA THR A 651 24.81 3.24 -9.33
C THR A 651 25.08 2.99 -7.86
N GLU A 652 25.55 4.01 -7.17
CA GLU A 652 25.45 4.05 -5.72
C GLU A 652 23.98 3.90 -5.37
N LYS A 653 23.67 2.85 -4.61
CA LYS A 653 22.41 2.71 -3.92
C LYS A 653 22.24 3.95 -3.06
N GLU A 654 21.37 4.87 -3.46
CA GLU A 654 20.75 5.77 -2.49
C GLU A 654 19.98 4.89 -1.52
N VAL A 655 20.64 4.53 -0.44
CA VAL A 655 20.01 3.99 0.75
C VAL A 655 19.22 5.15 1.34
N SER A 656 17.92 5.19 1.01
CA SER A 656 17.02 6.11 1.68
C SER A 656 17.11 5.84 3.18
N ALA A 657 17.33 6.90 3.97
CA ALA A 657 17.48 6.86 5.42
C ALA A 657 16.23 6.36 6.19
N ASP A 658 15.23 5.89 5.50
CA ASP A 658 13.97 5.33 6.03
C ASP A 658 13.88 3.79 5.92
N SER A 659 15.00 3.07 5.94
CA SER A 659 14.98 1.62 6.13
C SER A 659 14.63 1.28 7.59
N LYS A 660 13.40 1.53 8.00
CA LYS A 660 12.80 0.71 9.06
C LYS A 660 12.80 -0.71 8.53
N VAL A 661 13.46 -1.60 9.27
CA VAL A 661 13.54 -3.03 8.93
C VAL A 661 12.12 -3.54 8.74
N ARG A 662 11.76 -3.85 7.49
CA ARG A 662 10.46 -4.44 7.14
C ARG A 662 10.31 -5.74 7.91
N GLU A 663 9.24 -5.89 8.71
CA GLU A 663 8.93 -7.20 9.31
C GLU A 663 8.50 -8.15 8.18
N PRO A 664 9.19 -9.28 7.99
CA PRO A 664 8.80 -10.24 6.96
C PRO A 664 7.41 -10.81 7.25
N VAL A 665 6.56 -10.96 6.24
CA VAL A 665 5.23 -11.62 6.34
C VAL A 665 5.34 -13.01 7.00
N LEU A 666 6.43 -13.71 6.74
CA LEU A 666 6.75 -14.97 7.40
C LEU A 666 6.75 -14.85 8.93
N LEU A 667 7.23 -13.73 9.48
CA LEU A 667 7.32 -13.53 10.92
C LEU A 667 5.94 -13.38 11.57
N GLU A 668 5.05 -12.65 10.93
CA GLU A 668 3.65 -12.53 11.37
C GLU A 668 2.97 -13.91 11.44
N LEU A 669 3.13 -14.73 10.41
CA LEU A 669 2.60 -16.10 10.40
C LEU A 669 3.17 -16.96 11.53
N LEU A 670 4.48 -16.84 11.80
CA LEU A 670 5.15 -17.61 12.85
C LEU A 670 4.74 -17.21 14.27
N ARG A 671 4.51 -15.91 14.51
CA ARG A 671 3.99 -15.39 15.78
C ARG A 671 2.56 -15.84 16.06
N ASN A 672 1.76 -16.03 15.01
CA ASN A 672 0.39 -16.53 15.12
C ASN A 672 0.28 -18.02 15.48
N ILE A 673 1.38 -18.78 15.50
CA ILE A 673 1.38 -20.18 15.95
C ILE A 673 1.33 -20.20 17.50
N LYS A 674 0.20 -20.61 18.07
CA LYS A 674 0.05 -20.78 19.52
C LYS A 674 0.89 -21.98 20.01
N ASN A 675 1.46 -21.89 21.21
CA ASN A 675 2.27 -22.96 21.82
C ASN A 675 1.47 -24.20 22.16
#